data_0ef36cdd18f91b3931d1f8253dbe49d8
#
_entry.id   0ef36cdd18f91b3931d1f8253dbe49d8
#
_cell.length_a   1.000
_cell.length_b   1.000
_cell.length_c   1.000
_cell.angle_alpha   90.00
_cell.angle_beta   90.00
_cell.angle_gamma   90.00
#
_symmetry.space_group_name_H-M   'P 1'
#
loop_
_entity.id
_entity.type
_entity.pdbx_description
1 polymer ?
#
loop_
_entity_poly.entity_id
_entity_poly.type
_entity_poly.pdbx_seq_one_letter_code
_entity_poly.pdbx_strand_id
1 'polypeptide(L)'
;MLFKMSVKNIRRSFKDYTIYFFTLILGVAVFYVFNALGSQTVMLKLSNTMYEILELMNRILSGVSVFVSCILGALILYASRFLIKRRKKEFGIYLTLGMSKYKISRILFMETLLIGLLSLVVGLAAGVLVSQCMSVVVANLFDADMTRFRFVFSGAACIKTCGYFAIMYVLVMIFNSINISRCRLVELIQADRKNERVKMKNPWVCTVVFLVAVGLLGTAYWMVTVGVFDMNIAYQIFVPVVMGCIGTFLVFWSLSGLLLRIFTGIRRVYYRGVNSFVLRQFANKINTTVVSITVICLMLFMTISVFSGALSMKKSLSTNLENCAPVDVNLVKLAEGKSIEKVMEEGGFSLKKEMADMVEYIIYQNDMEEKDFYGDSLQEVEKAYPYVSFGNKNKIRFMTIGDYNRIAGLYGKDTYELKEDEYMVIADYKQMVLVRNIPLGRGQSLEINGKKYTPKYKECQEGFVELAAQQLNEGIVLVPDGAVTKDQSSVWGISGNYKAADREGKQEQEKRLNQAIKKVQKHSKDTKDSVSVNTRLDIAQSSVGLGALVTFVALYLGIIFLISSAAILALKELSESADNRQRYDLLRKIGVDEKDIRKALFKQIGIYFAFPLILAVIHSIVGIRFIHILLETMGMSSMLASVGMTAVLLIVVYGGYFILTYLCSRSMIRPREN
;
A
#
# COMPACT_ATOMS: atom_id res chain seq x y z
N MET A 1 41.43 27.02 6.74
CA MET A 1 42.12 25.81 7.22
C MET A 1 41.12 24.66 7.45
N LEU A 2 40.05 24.82 8.22
CA LEU A 2 39.07 23.79 8.53
C LEU A 2 38.38 23.20 7.28
N PHE A 3 37.98 24.05 6.30
CA PHE A 3 37.39 23.60 5.06
C PHE A 3 38.31 22.69 4.22
N LYS A 4 39.61 23.07 4.07
CA LYS A 4 40.60 22.23 3.38
C LYS A 4 40.78 20.87 4.07
N MET A 5 40.73 20.85 5.41
CA MET A 5 40.79 19.60 6.19
C MET A 5 39.56 18.74 5.94
N SER A 6 38.35 19.33 5.93
CA SER A 6 37.10 18.58 5.67
C SER A 6 37.09 17.95 4.28
N VAL A 7 37.50 18.68 3.23
CA VAL A 7 37.60 18.15 1.86
C VAL A 7 38.64 17.02 1.78
N LYS A 8 39.83 17.19 2.42
CA LYS A 8 40.87 16.16 2.42
C LYS A 8 40.43 14.90 3.17
N ASN A 9 39.67 15.06 4.25
CA ASN A 9 39.10 13.97 5.04
C ASN A 9 38.06 13.19 4.21
N ILE A 10 37.15 13.87 3.52
CA ILE A 10 36.15 13.23 2.64
C ILE A 10 36.86 12.41 1.56
N ARG A 11 37.87 12.99 0.88
CA ARG A 11 38.62 12.30 -0.18
C ARG A 11 39.37 11.08 0.32
N ARG A 12 39.94 11.13 1.51
CA ARG A 12 40.69 10.03 2.14
C ARG A 12 39.77 8.89 2.61
N SER A 13 38.58 9.23 3.09
CA SER A 13 37.59 8.28 3.62
C SER A 13 36.44 8.00 2.66
N PHE A 14 36.60 8.28 1.36
CA PHE A 14 35.52 8.17 0.36
C PHE A 14 34.83 6.81 0.39
N LYS A 15 35.58 5.70 0.53
CA LYS A 15 35.01 4.35 0.63
C LYS A 15 34.05 4.17 1.82
N ASP A 16 34.27 4.92 2.91
CA ASP A 16 33.45 4.84 4.11
C ASP A 16 32.15 5.61 3.97
N TYR A 17 32.16 6.64 3.10
CA TYR A 17 31.01 7.46 2.80
C TYR A 17 30.13 6.94 1.64
N THR A 18 30.62 5.97 0.85
CA THR A 18 29.97 5.55 -0.40
C THR A 18 28.51 5.12 -0.19
N ILE A 19 28.23 4.25 0.78
CA ILE A 19 26.86 3.78 1.02
C ILE A 19 25.98 4.90 1.59
N TYR A 20 26.55 5.72 2.49
CA TYR A 20 25.83 6.88 3.00
C TYR A 20 25.45 7.85 1.89
N PHE A 21 26.42 8.18 1.04
CA PHE A 21 26.22 9.05 -0.12
C PHE A 21 25.20 8.48 -1.11
N PHE A 22 25.33 7.19 -1.45
CA PHE A 22 24.39 6.50 -2.33
C PHE A 22 22.96 6.48 -1.77
N THR A 23 22.81 6.23 -0.46
CA THR A 23 21.50 6.24 0.21
C THR A 23 20.85 7.63 0.18
N LEU A 24 21.64 8.69 0.39
CA LEU A 24 21.16 10.07 0.29
C LEU A 24 20.72 10.41 -1.13
N ILE A 25 21.53 10.05 -2.13
CA ILE A 25 21.19 10.27 -3.56
C ILE A 25 19.87 9.59 -3.89
N LEU A 26 19.71 8.31 -3.54
CA LEU A 26 18.48 7.57 -3.79
C LEU A 26 17.29 8.19 -3.07
N GLY A 27 17.44 8.58 -1.80
CA GLY A 27 16.40 9.25 -1.03
C GLY A 27 15.93 10.55 -1.70
N VAL A 28 16.88 11.40 -2.10
CA VAL A 28 16.58 12.66 -2.80
C VAL A 28 15.93 12.40 -4.17
N ALA A 29 16.49 11.47 -4.94
CA ALA A 29 15.97 11.14 -6.27
C ALA A 29 14.54 10.63 -6.23
N VAL A 30 14.25 9.66 -5.35
CA VAL A 30 12.89 9.12 -5.18
C VAL A 30 11.93 10.21 -4.69
N PHE A 31 12.35 11.02 -3.73
CA PHE A 31 11.51 12.13 -3.23
C PHE A 31 11.16 13.13 -4.33
N TYR A 32 12.14 13.50 -5.17
CA TYR A 32 11.90 14.38 -6.33
C TYR A 32 10.93 13.73 -7.33
N VAL A 33 11.17 12.48 -7.73
CA VAL A 33 10.36 11.74 -8.71
C VAL A 33 8.88 11.78 -8.34
N PHE A 34 8.56 11.44 -7.10
CA PHE A 34 7.16 11.37 -6.67
C PHE A 34 6.51 12.76 -6.46
N ASN A 35 7.28 13.79 -6.12
CA ASN A 35 6.75 15.16 -6.04
C ASN A 35 6.66 15.87 -7.40
N ALA A 36 7.35 15.36 -8.44
CA ALA A 36 7.29 15.89 -9.80
C ALA A 36 6.02 15.46 -10.56
N LEU A 37 5.28 14.48 -10.05
CA LEU A 37 4.13 13.88 -10.72
C LEU A 37 3.07 14.91 -11.13
N GLY A 38 2.70 15.82 -10.24
CA GLY A 38 1.67 16.82 -10.50
C GLY A 38 1.96 17.70 -11.71
N SER A 39 3.26 17.96 -12.02
CA SER A 39 3.65 18.72 -13.21
C SER A 39 3.71 17.88 -14.49
N GLN A 40 3.89 16.57 -14.36
CA GLN A 40 3.91 15.64 -15.50
C GLN A 40 2.50 15.34 -16.01
N THR A 41 1.51 15.22 -15.11
CA THR A 41 0.12 14.94 -15.45
C THR A 41 -0.62 16.12 -16.13
N VAL A 42 -0.15 17.35 -15.95
CA VAL A 42 -0.70 18.54 -16.63
C VAL A 42 -0.60 18.45 -18.17
N MET A 43 0.30 17.63 -18.68
CA MET A 43 0.46 17.42 -20.14
C MET A 43 -0.49 16.38 -20.74
N LEU A 44 -1.19 15.62 -19.91
CA LEU A 44 -2.15 14.62 -20.36
C LEU A 44 -3.50 15.31 -20.63
N LYS A 45 -4.12 15.01 -21.77
CA LYS A 45 -5.51 15.42 -22.03
C LYS A 45 -6.43 14.54 -21.19
N LEU A 46 -6.82 15.04 -20.02
CA LEU A 46 -7.62 14.31 -19.06
C LEU A 46 -9.06 14.83 -19.04
N SER A 47 -10.00 13.97 -18.74
CA SER A 47 -11.38 14.35 -18.44
C SER A 47 -11.49 15.08 -17.09
N ASN A 48 -12.63 15.72 -16.84
CA ASN A 48 -12.86 16.42 -15.57
C ASN A 48 -12.76 15.46 -14.37
N THR A 49 -13.30 14.26 -14.48
CA THR A 49 -13.25 13.21 -13.46
C THR A 49 -11.80 12.80 -13.15
N MET A 50 -10.99 12.62 -14.19
CA MET A 50 -9.58 12.27 -14.04
C MET A 50 -8.78 13.41 -13.39
N TYR A 51 -9.16 14.68 -13.67
CA TYR A 51 -8.53 15.84 -13.05
C TYR A 51 -8.81 15.91 -11.54
N GLU A 52 -10.04 15.64 -11.10
CA GLU A 52 -10.41 15.58 -9.68
C GLU A 52 -9.64 14.47 -8.95
N ILE A 53 -9.49 13.29 -9.56
CA ILE A 53 -8.69 12.19 -9.00
C ILE A 53 -7.22 12.58 -8.86
N LEU A 54 -6.66 13.30 -9.85
CA LEU A 54 -5.28 13.80 -9.77
C LEU A 54 -5.11 14.86 -8.68
N GLU A 55 -6.08 15.72 -8.47
CA GLU A 55 -6.05 16.68 -7.36
C GLU A 55 -6.07 15.96 -6.00
N LEU A 56 -6.95 14.96 -5.86
CA LEU A 56 -6.98 14.09 -4.69
C LEU A 56 -5.64 13.38 -4.47
N MET A 57 -5.06 12.83 -5.55
CA MET A 57 -3.75 12.18 -5.51
C MET A 57 -2.65 13.15 -5.04
N ASN A 58 -2.62 14.38 -5.52
CA ASN A 58 -1.65 15.38 -5.11
C ASN A 58 -1.80 15.76 -3.63
N ARG A 59 -3.03 15.83 -3.10
CA ARG A 59 -3.29 16.05 -1.67
C ARG A 59 -2.78 14.89 -0.82
N ILE A 60 -3.09 13.65 -1.20
CA ILE A 60 -2.63 12.44 -0.51
C ILE A 60 -1.09 12.37 -0.56
N LEU A 61 -0.48 12.56 -1.73
CA LEU A 61 0.98 12.54 -1.88
C LEU A 61 1.67 13.62 -1.05
N SER A 62 1.05 14.78 -0.87
CA SER A 62 1.59 15.83 0.01
C SER A 62 1.66 15.36 1.47
N GLY A 63 0.62 14.71 1.98
CA GLY A 63 0.61 14.11 3.32
C GLY A 63 1.61 12.96 3.46
N VAL A 64 1.65 12.07 2.47
CA VAL A 64 2.60 10.95 2.40
C VAL A 64 4.04 11.47 2.34
N SER A 65 4.31 12.56 1.62
CA SER A 65 5.64 13.17 1.53
C SER A 65 6.17 13.65 2.88
N VAL A 66 5.30 14.17 3.75
CA VAL A 66 5.70 14.52 5.14
C VAL A 66 6.11 13.28 5.92
N PHE A 67 5.31 12.21 5.87
CA PHE A 67 5.62 10.95 6.53
C PHE A 67 6.92 10.33 6.02
N VAL A 68 7.11 10.31 4.70
CA VAL A 68 8.34 9.85 4.04
C VAL A 68 9.55 10.69 4.46
N SER A 69 9.39 12.01 4.59
CA SER A 69 10.46 12.89 5.09
C SER A 69 10.92 12.50 6.49
N CYS A 70 10.00 12.12 7.38
CA CYS A 70 10.34 11.63 8.72
C CYS A 70 11.17 10.34 8.64
N ILE A 71 10.80 9.40 7.76
CA ILE A 71 11.54 8.14 7.57
C ILE A 71 12.94 8.40 7.02
N LEU A 72 13.06 9.22 5.97
CA LEU A 72 14.35 9.60 5.40
C LEU A 72 15.20 10.37 6.40
N GLY A 73 14.61 11.28 7.19
CA GLY A 73 15.26 11.96 8.27
C GLY A 73 15.85 10.99 9.33
N ALA A 74 15.05 10.00 9.74
CA ALA A 74 15.51 8.94 10.65
C ALA A 74 16.64 8.10 10.05
N LEU A 75 16.57 7.79 8.75
CA LEU A 75 17.62 7.08 8.01
C LEU A 75 18.91 7.90 7.97
N ILE A 76 18.82 9.19 7.67
CA ILE A 76 19.99 10.11 7.65
C ILE A 76 20.62 10.22 9.04
N LEU A 77 19.81 10.34 10.09
CA LEU A 77 20.27 10.35 11.48
C LEU A 77 21.01 9.04 11.83
N TYR A 78 20.44 7.91 11.42
CA TYR A 78 21.07 6.61 11.65
C TYR A 78 22.42 6.49 10.93
N ALA A 79 22.46 6.87 9.68
CA ALA A 79 23.67 6.87 8.86
C ALA A 79 24.75 7.83 9.39
N SER A 80 24.32 8.99 9.89
CA SER A 80 25.22 9.96 10.49
C SER A 80 25.83 9.47 11.82
N ARG A 81 25.03 8.79 12.66
CA ARG A 81 25.55 8.10 13.86
C ARG A 81 26.62 7.08 13.54
N PHE A 82 26.44 6.34 12.46
CA PHE A 82 27.42 5.38 11.95
C PHE A 82 28.76 6.07 11.64
N LEU A 83 28.74 7.17 10.88
CA LEU A 83 29.93 7.92 10.52
C LEU A 83 30.67 8.48 11.75
N ILE A 84 29.93 9.03 12.71
CA ILE A 84 30.50 9.52 13.98
C ILE A 84 31.18 8.38 14.74
N LYS A 85 30.50 7.23 14.87
CA LYS A 85 31.07 6.06 15.59
C LYS A 85 32.38 5.62 14.97
N ARG A 86 32.47 5.60 13.64
CA ARG A 86 33.67 5.16 12.91
C ARG A 86 34.87 6.11 13.09
N ARG A 87 34.59 7.40 13.25
CA ARG A 87 35.62 8.43 13.37
C ARG A 87 35.94 8.84 14.81
N LYS A 88 35.36 8.14 15.80
CA LYS A 88 35.61 8.44 17.24
C LYS A 88 37.09 8.48 17.60
N LYS A 89 37.90 7.58 17.05
CA LYS A 89 39.35 7.53 17.30
C LYS A 89 40.06 8.75 16.72
N GLU A 90 39.71 9.19 15.51
CA GLU A 90 40.27 10.42 14.91
C GLU A 90 39.93 11.63 15.79
N PHE A 91 38.69 11.72 16.27
CA PHE A 91 38.25 12.80 17.17
C PHE A 91 39.00 12.75 18.52
N GLY A 92 39.30 11.55 19.04
CA GLY A 92 40.13 11.36 20.20
C GLY A 92 41.54 11.91 19.99
N ILE A 93 42.16 11.60 18.84
CA ILE A 93 43.49 12.13 18.49
C ILE A 93 43.48 13.66 18.35
N TYR A 94 42.44 14.24 17.73
CA TYR A 94 42.30 15.70 17.62
C TYR A 94 42.20 16.38 19.00
N LEU A 95 41.47 15.77 19.95
CA LEU A 95 41.36 16.27 21.32
C LEU A 95 42.67 16.18 22.06
N THR A 96 43.46 15.09 21.92
CA THR A 96 44.77 14.94 22.53
C THR A 96 45.79 15.92 21.96
N LEU A 97 45.65 16.32 20.69
CA LEU A 97 46.44 17.37 20.03
C LEU A 97 45.97 18.79 20.41
N GLY A 98 45.07 18.96 21.38
CA GLY A 98 44.65 20.27 21.90
C GLY A 98 43.53 20.95 21.12
N MET A 99 42.85 20.25 20.19
CA MET A 99 41.69 20.82 19.52
C MET A 99 40.47 20.81 20.46
N SER A 100 39.78 21.96 20.56
CA SER A 100 38.52 22.06 21.32
C SER A 100 37.38 21.23 20.68
N LYS A 101 36.46 20.72 21.49
CA LYS A 101 35.26 20.00 21.02
C LYS A 101 34.47 20.81 19.99
N TYR A 102 34.42 22.13 20.16
CA TYR A 102 33.76 23.05 19.24
C TYR A 102 34.39 23.03 17.83
N LYS A 103 35.74 23.02 17.75
CA LYS A 103 36.45 22.94 16.46
C LYS A 103 36.20 21.59 15.77
N ILE A 104 36.13 20.48 16.52
CA ILE A 104 35.83 19.16 15.99
C ILE A 104 34.36 19.10 15.47
N SER A 105 33.42 19.62 16.26
CA SER A 105 32.02 19.73 15.84
C SER A 105 31.87 20.55 14.55
N ARG A 106 32.62 21.63 14.39
CA ARG A 106 32.60 22.47 13.18
C ARG A 106 33.22 21.77 11.98
N ILE A 107 34.26 20.94 12.14
CA ILE A 107 34.80 20.10 11.06
C ILE A 107 33.74 19.09 10.60
N LEU A 108 33.12 18.37 11.53
CA LEU A 108 32.08 17.41 11.21
C LEU A 108 30.83 18.07 10.54
N PHE A 109 30.46 19.25 11.04
CA PHE A 109 29.41 20.07 10.44
C PHE A 109 29.72 20.36 8.95
N MET A 110 30.93 20.84 8.65
CA MET A 110 31.36 21.14 7.29
C MET A 110 31.42 19.89 6.40
N GLU A 111 31.91 18.76 6.94
CA GLU A 111 31.95 17.50 6.19
C GLU A 111 30.57 16.97 5.86
N THR A 112 29.66 16.95 6.84
CA THR A 112 28.27 16.54 6.60
C THR A 112 27.56 17.49 5.65
N LEU A 113 27.76 18.80 5.78
CA LEU A 113 27.18 19.80 4.88
C LEU A 113 27.64 19.59 3.42
N LEU A 114 28.93 19.38 3.19
CA LEU A 114 29.47 19.16 1.85
C LEU A 114 28.92 17.86 1.22
N ILE A 115 28.86 16.78 1.99
CA ILE A 115 28.31 15.52 1.51
C ILE A 115 26.81 15.67 1.21
N GLY A 116 26.07 16.37 2.07
CA GLY A 116 24.65 16.61 1.87
C GLY A 116 24.38 17.45 0.64
N LEU A 117 25.09 18.53 0.42
CA LEU A 117 24.96 19.37 -0.78
C LEU A 117 25.30 18.58 -2.05
N LEU A 118 26.39 17.82 -2.03
CA LEU A 118 26.75 16.98 -3.18
C LEU A 118 25.70 15.90 -3.45
N SER A 119 25.18 15.26 -2.40
CA SER A 119 24.10 14.28 -2.52
C SER A 119 22.81 14.90 -3.05
N LEU A 120 22.49 16.12 -2.63
CA LEU A 120 21.33 16.84 -3.10
C LEU A 120 21.43 17.15 -4.60
N VAL A 121 22.57 17.69 -5.06
CA VAL A 121 22.78 18.00 -6.47
C VAL A 121 22.73 16.74 -7.35
N VAL A 122 23.49 15.70 -6.98
CA VAL A 122 23.52 14.44 -7.73
C VAL A 122 22.16 13.72 -7.65
N GLY A 123 21.50 13.75 -6.49
CA GLY A 123 20.19 13.15 -6.28
C GLY A 123 19.08 13.85 -7.07
N LEU A 124 19.11 15.18 -7.14
CA LEU A 124 18.18 15.94 -8.00
C LEU A 124 18.42 15.65 -9.47
N ALA A 125 19.68 15.65 -9.94
CA ALA A 125 20.00 15.30 -11.31
C ALA A 125 19.52 13.89 -11.68
N ALA A 126 19.81 12.91 -10.83
CA ALA A 126 19.32 11.53 -10.99
C ALA A 126 17.78 11.48 -10.93
N GLY A 127 17.16 12.22 -10.01
CA GLY A 127 15.71 12.32 -9.86
C GLY A 127 15.02 12.88 -11.09
N VAL A 128 15.57 13.94 -11.69
CA VAL A 128 15.08 14.52 -12.95
C VAL A 128 15.13 13.49 -14.08
N LEU A 129 16.23 12.76 -14.23
CA LEU A 129 16.35 11.71 -15.25
C LEU A 129 15.36 10.56 -15.02
N VAL A 130 15.28 10.04 -13.79
CA VAL A 130 14.36 8.95 -13.45
C VAL A 130 12.90 9.39 -13.55
N SER A 131 12.58 10.67 -13.29
CA SER A 131 11.22 11.18 -13.40
C SER A 131 10.68 11.12 -14.84
N GLN A 132 11.54 11.20 -15.85
CA GLN A 132 11.13 11.04 -17.25
C GLN A 132 10.72 9.58 -17.53
N CYS A 133 11.44 8.60 -17.00
CA CYS A 133 11.03 7.20 -17.10
C CYS A 133 9.70 6.96 -16.33
N MET A 134 9.54 7.61 -15.17
CA MET A 134 8.33 7.49 -14.38
C MET A 134 7.11 8.12 -15.07
N SER A 135 7.26 9.17 -15.88
CA SER A 135 6.14 9.74 -16.66
C SER A 135 5.58 8.74 -17.68
N VAL A 136 6.42 7.86 -18.25
CA VAL A 136 5.95 6.75 -19.09
C VAL A 136 5.12 5.74 -18.28
N VAL A 137 5.59 5.40 -17.09
CA VAL A 137 4.85 4.50 -16.19
C VAL A 137 3.51 5.11 -15.79
N VAL A 138 3.49 6.41 -15.48
CA VAL A 138 2.28 7.14 -15.12
C VAL A 138 1.30 7.18 -16.28
N ALA A 139 1.75 7.51 -17.49
CA ALA A 139 0.89 7.51 -18.67
C ALA A 139 0.24 6.14 -18.90
N ASN A 140 1.00 5.05 -18.79
CA ASN A 140 0.46 3.70 -18.88
C ASN A 140 -0.48 3.34 -17.72
N LEU A 141 -0.29 3.91 -16.52
CA LEU A 141 -1.18 3.69 -15.39
C LEU A 141 -2.54 4.36 -15.58
N PHE A 142 -2.56 5.51 -16.28
CA PHE A 142 -3.76 6.29 -16.55
C PHE A 142 -4.36 6.04 -17.94
N ASP A 143 -3.83 5.06 -18.71
CA ASP A 143 -4.19 4.80 -20.11
C ASP A 143 -4.23 6.08 -20.96
N ALA A 144 -3.28 6.99 -20.70
CA ALA A 144 -3.22 8.29 -21.32
C ALA A 144 -2.41 8.27 -22.62
N ASP A 145 -2.85 9.08 -23.59
CA ASP A 145 -2.18 9.19 -24.88
C ASP A 145 -0.80 9.90 -24.76
N MET A 146 0.25 9.22 -25.22
CA MET A 146 1.64 9.67 -25.13
C MET A 146 2.15 10.39 -26.40
N THR A 147 1.29 10.69 -27.36
CA THR A 147 1.70 11.29 -28.66
C THR A 147 2.43 12.63 -28.53
N ARG A 148 2.41 13.27 -27.37
CA ARG A 148 3.04 14.57 -27.08
C ARG A 148 4.02 14.54 -25.92
N PHE A 149 4.74 13.44 -25.71
CA PHE A 149 5.77 13.39 -24.68
C PHE A 149 6.79 14.52 -24.84
N ARG A 150 6.97 15.33 -23.79
CA ARG A 150 8.02 16.37 -23.71
C ARG A 150 8.77 16.20 -22.40
N PHE A 151 10.06 16.54 -22.44
CA PHE A 151 10.87 16.60 -21.22
C PHE A 151 10.33 17.69 -20.28
N VAL A 152 9.95 17.31 -19.06
CA VAL A 152 9.37 18.23 -18.08
C VAL A 152 10.26 18.32 -16.85
N PHE A 153 10.71 19.52 -16.56
CA PHE A 153 11.36 19.84 -15.30
C PHE A 153 10.35 20.49 -14.34
N SER A 154 10.16 19.89 -13.17
CA SER A 154 9.27 20.44 -12.13
C SER A 154 10.04 21.32 -11.16
N GLY A 155 9.98 22.64 -11.33
CA GLY A 155 10.54 23.60 -10.37
C GLY A 155 9.90 23.47 -8.98
N ALA A 156 8.58 23.24 -8.93
CA ALA A 156 7.87 23.06 -7.65
C ALA A 156 8.36 21.82 -6.88
N ALA A 157 8.57 20.69 -7.57
CA ALA A 157 9.13 19.48 -6.95
C ALA A 157 10.57 19.70 -6.49
N CYS A 158 11.37 20.43 -7.26
CA CYS A 158 12.73 20.78 -6.89
C CYS A 158 12.76 21.61 -5.59
N ILE A 159 11.96 22.66 -5.51
CA ILE A 159 11.86 23.52 -4.32
C ILE A 159 11.37 22.72 -3.10
N LYS A 160 10.32 21.91 -3.24
CA LYS A 160 9.84 21.02 -2.18
C LYS A 160 10.94 20.07 -1.70
N THR A 161 11.64 19.41 -2.61
CA THR A 161 12.72 18.46 -2.30
C THR A 161 13.86 19.17 -1.56
N CYS A 162 14.30 20.32 -2.03
CA CYS A 162 15.33 21.14 -1.37
C CYS A 162 14.87 21.56 0.05
N GLY A 163 13.63 22.01 0.19
CA GLY A 163 13.08 22.47 1.47
C GLY A 163 13.02 21.34 2.51
N TYR A 164 12.42 20.20 2.17
CA TYR A 164 12.37 19.04 3.08
C TYR A 164 13.76 18.49 3.40
N PHE A 165 14.63 18.40 2.39
CA PHE A 165 16.01 17.96 2.60
C PHE A 165 16.78 18.92 3.52
N ALA A 166 16.63 20.23 3.36
CA ALA A 166 17.25 21.22 4.21
C ALA A 166 16.78 21.11 5.67
N ILE A 167 15.46 20.98 5.89
CA ILE A 167 14.90 20.78 7.25
C ILE A 167 15.47 19.52 7.90
N MET A 168 15.41 18.39 7.20
CA MET A 168 15.94 17.11 7.70
C MET A 168 17.45 17.24 8.03
N TYR A 169 18.18 17.89 7.15
CA TYR A 169 19.62 18.03 7.28
C TYR A 169 20.03 18.93 8.44
N VAL A 170 19.31 20.01 8.68
CA VAL A 170 19.50 20.89 9.84
C VAL A 170 19.28 20.11 11.14
N LEU A 171 18.20 19.31 11.21
CA LEU A 171 17.93 18.44 12.38
C LEU A 171 19.07 17.45 12.62
N VAL A 172 19.59 16.84 11.57
CA VAL A 172 20.74 15.92 11.64
C VAL A 172 21.99 16.63 12.15
N MET A 173 22.28 17.83 11.66
CA MET A 173 23.43 18.62 12.07
C MET A 173 23.36 19.02 13.54
N ILE A 174 22.19 19.45 14.03
CA ILE A 174 21.95 19.74 15.47
C ILE A 174 22.19 18.49 16.29
N PHE A 175 21.62 17.36 15.90
CA PHE A 175 21.78 16.09 16.60
C PHE A 175 23.25 15.63 16.67
N ASN A 176 24.00 15.76 15.57
CA ASN A 176 25.41 15.42 15.51
C ASN A 176 26.25 16.31 16.44
N SER A 177 25.95 17.61 16.47
CA SER A 177 26.63 18.56 17.35
C SER A 177 26.41 18.21 18.83
N ILE A 178 25.16 17.89 19.20
CA ILE A 178 24.82 17.45 20.57
C ILE A 178 25.58 16.16 20.94
N ASN A 179 25.60 15.17 20.03
CA ASN A 179 26.29 13.90 20.30
C ASN A 179 27.80 14.08 20.55
N ILE A 180 28.45 14.91 19.76
CA ILE A 180 29.90 15.16 19.95
C ILE A 180 30.18 15.94 21.24
N SER A 181 29.36 16.93 21.57
CA SER A 181 29.56 17.72 22.80
C SER A 181 29.49 16.86 24.08
N ARG A 182 28.67 15.80 24.04
CA ARG A 182 28.49 14.86 25.17
C ARG A 182 29.54 13.76 25.25
N CYS A 183 30.41 13.56 24.25
CA CYS A 183 31.47 12.55 24.28
C CYS A 183 32.58 12.91 25.24
N ARG A 184 33.04 11.92 26.05
CA ARG A 184 34.22 12.05 26.92
C ARG A 184 35.46 11.60 26.19
N LEU A 185 36.62 12.26 26.43
CA LEU A 185 37.90 11.94 25.78
C LEU A 185 38.30 10.46 25.96
N VAL A 186 38.12 9.93 27.16
CA VAL A 186 38.42 8.53 27.49
C VAL A 186 37.59 7.55 26.66
N GLU A 187 36.32 7.88 26.43
CA GLU A 187 35.43 7.05 25.64
C GLU A 187 35.77 7.06 24.13
N LEU A 188 36.35 8.15 23.64
CA LEU A 188 36.81 8.29 22.27
C LEU A 188 38.10 7.52 21.99
N ILE A 189 39.06 7.55 22.92
CA ILE A 189 40.34 6.85 22.79
C ILE A 189 40.16 5.33 22.99
N GLN A 190 39.30 4.94 23.93
CA GLN A 190 39.03 3.51 24.22
C GLN A 190 37.94 2.89 23.39
N ALA A 191 37.43 3.58 22.37
CA ALA A 191 36.31 3.11 21.55
C ALA A 191 36.55 1.72 20.95
N ASP A 192 37.79 1.39 20.56
CA ASP A 192 38.16 0.07 19.98
C ASP A 192 38.27 -1.05 21.02
N ARG A 193 38.48 -0.70 22.31
CA ARG A 193 38.69 -1.67 23.41
C ARG A 193 37.44 -1.99 24.20
N LYS A 194 36.41 -1.16 24.12
CA LYS A 194 35.11 -1.41 24.76
C LYS A 194 34.33 -2.44 23.96
N ASN A 195 34.61 -3.73 24.21
CA ASN A 195 33.65 -4.77 23.84
C ASN A 195 32.32 -4.52 24.57
N GLU A 196 31.25 -4.35 23.87
CA GLU A 196 29.90 -4.33 24.45
C GLU A 196 29.72 -5.64 25.24
N ARG A 197 29.65 -5.54 26.58
CA ARG A 197 29.40 -6.71 27.44
C ARG A 197 27.99 -7.21 27.12
N VAL A 198 27.90 -8.27 26.33
CA VAL A 198 26.66 -8.94 26.04
C VAL A 198 26.17 -9.61 27.31
N LYS A 199 25.16 -9.06 27.98
CA LYS A 199 24.44 -9.77 29.03
C LYS A 199 23.71 -10.96 28.40
N MET A 200 24.16 -12.16 28.72
CA MET A 200 23.44 -13.38 28.29
C MET A 200 22.09 -13.41 29.00
N LYS A 201 21.02 -13.49 28.18
CA LYS A 201 19.65 -13.58 28.66
C LYS A 201 19.39 -15.00 29.18
N ASN A 202 18.57 -15.13 30.21
CA ASN A 202 18.14 -16.43 30.71
C ASN A 202 17.34 -17.18 29.62
N PRO A 203 17.74 -18.39 29.19
CA PRO A 203 17.09 -19.10 28.13
C PRO A 203 15.63 -19.44 28.42
N TRP A 204 15.30 -19.76 29.66
CA TRP A 204 13.92 -20.05 30.07
C TRP A 204 13.00 -18.85 29.89
N VAL A 205 13.46 -17.64 30.29
CA VAL A 205 12.73 -16.40 30.07
C VAL A 205 12.55 -16.15 28.57
N CYS A 206 13.58 -16.38 27.76
CA CYS A 206 13.48 -16.23 26.30
C CYS A 206 12.49 -17.21 25.70
N THR A 207 12.40 -18.45 26.17
CA THR A 207 11.43 -19.45 25.71
C THR A 207 10.00 -19.03 26.05
N VAL A 208 9.74 -18.62 27.29
CA VAL A 208 8.42 -18.14 27.71
C VAL A 208 7.99 -16.92 26.90
N VAL A 209 8.88 -15.93 26.74
CA VAL A 209 8.59 -14.72 25.94
C VAL A 209 8.35 -15.06 24.48
N PHE A 210 9.06 -16.06 23.91
CA PHE A 210 8.82 -16.53 22.56
C PHE A 210 7.43 -17.14 22.38
N LEU A 211 7.01 -17.98 23.33
CA LEU A 211 5.66 -18.59 23.30
C LEU A 211 4.57 -17.51 23.43
N VAL A 212 4.75 -16.54 24.33
CA VAL A 212 3.86 -15.38 24.45
C VAL A 212 3.80 -14.59 23.16
N ALA A 213 4.96 -14.33 22.52
CA ALA A 213 5.02 -13.59 21.26
C ALA A 213 4.31 -14.33 20.12
N VAL A 214 4.47 -15.65 20.01
CA VAL A 214 3.78 -16.49 19.03
C VAL A 214 2.27 -16.49 19.30
N GLY A 215 1.84 -16.60 20.56
CA GLY A 215 0.43 -16.48 20.94
C GLY A 215 -0.16 -15.12 20.56
N LEU A 216 0.56 -14.03 20.85
CA LEU A 216 0.13 -12.67 20.51
C LEU A 216 0.03 -12.46 18.99
N LEU A 217 0.99 -12.97 18.21
CA LEU A 217 0.92 -12.94 16.75
C LEU A 217 -0.20 -13.80 16.20
N GLY A 218 -0.39 -15.00 16.77
CA GLY A 218 -1.47 -15.92 16.38
C GLY A 218 -2.85 -15.29 16.58
N THR A 219 -3.08 -14.66 17.73
CA THR A 219 -4.34 -13.93 17.99
C THR A 219 -4.51 -12.73 17.06
N ALA A 220 -3.44 -11.94 16.80
CA ALA A 220 -3.49 -10.84 15.85
C ALA A 220 -3.82 -11.33 14.42
N TYR A 221 -3.23 -12.44 13.98
CA TYR A 221 -3.51 -13.04 12.68
C TYR A 221 -4.95 -13.58 12.57
N TRP A 222 -5.44 -14.23 13.62
CA TRP A 222 -6.82 -14.68 13.68
C TRP A 222 -7.80 -13.52 13.58
N MET A 223 -7.57 -12.45 14.34
CA MET A 223 -8.42 -11.25 14.29
C MET A 223 -8.53 -10.63 12.90
N VAL A 224 -7.42 -10.55 12.14
CA VAL A 224 -7.44 -9.91 10.80
C VAL A 224 -7.84 -10.87 9.67
N THR A 225 -7.99 -12.18 9.93
CA THR A 225 -8.37 -13.15 8.89
C THR A 225 -9.76 -13.74 9.12
N VAL A 226 -10.01 -14.30 10.28
CA VAL A 226 -11.28 -14.95 10.61
C VAL A 226 -12.23 -13.98 11.31
N GLY A 227 -11.72 -13.20 12.26
CA GLY A 227 -12.49 -12.24 13.03
C GLY A 227 -12.71 -10.89 12.36
N VAL A 228 -12.31 -10.71 11.09
CA VAL A 228 -12.39 -9.40 10.40
C VAL A 228 -13.83 -8.91 10.24
N PHE A 229 -14.78 -9.81 10.10
CA PHE A 229 -16.21 -9.48 9.96
C PHE A 229 -16.90 -9.13 11.29
N ASP A 230 -16.29 -9.45 12.43
CA ASP A 230 -16.76 -9.10 13.76
C ASP A 230 -16.29 -7.70 14.21
N MET A 231 -15.50 -7.01 13.37
CA MET A 231 -14.90 -5.71 13.69
C MET A 231 -15.83 -4.56 13.32
N ASN A 232 -16.57 -4.06 14.28
CA ASN A 232 -17.54 -2.98 14.08
C ASN A 232 -16.95 -1.57 14.01
N ILE A 233 -15.73 -1.34 14.48
CA ILE A 233 -15.18 0.01 14.66
C ILE A 233 -13.71 0.07 14.24
N ALA A 234 -13.30 1.19 13.61
CA ALA A 234 -11.94 1.41 13.13
C ALA A 234 -10.83 1.19 14.19
N TYR A 235 -11.08 1.45 15.48
CA TYR A 235 -10.08 1.18 16.53
C TYR A 235 -9.82 -0.32 16.72
N GLN A 236 -10.78 -1.20 16.42
CA GLN A 236 -10.61 -2.65 16.52
C GLN A 236 -9.63 -3.18 15.47
N ILE A 237 -9.45 -2.49 14.35
CA ILE A 237 -8.40 -2.77 13.37
C ILE A 237 -7.02 -2.38 13.94
N PHE A 238 -6.97 -1.32 14.75
CA PHE A 238 -5.74 -0.84 15.34
C PHE A 238 -5.15 -1.81 16.38
N VAL A 239 -5.98 -2.54 17.11
CA VAL A 239 -5.54 -3.50 18.14
C VAL A 239 -4.66 -4.62 17.55
N PRO A 240 -5.06 -5.36 16.49
CA PRO A 240 -4.20 -6.39 15.87
C PRO A 240 -2.89 -5.81 15.32
N VAL A 241 -2.90 -4.57 14.81
CA VAL A 241 -1.68 -3.91 14.32
C VAL A 241 -0.71 -3.67 15.46
N VAL A 242 -1.18 -3.14 16.59
CA VAL A 242 -0.34 -2.94 17.80
C VAL A 242 0.17 -4.27 18.34
N MET A 243 -0.70 -5.29 18.43
CA MET A 243 -0.32 -6.63 18.84
C MET A 243 0.74 -7.24 17.90
N GLY A 244 0.59 -7.05 16.59
CA GLY A 244 1.56 -7.46 15.57
C GLY A 244 2.93 -6.79 15.76
N CYS A 245 2.96 -5.47 16.01
CA CYS A 245 4.19 -4.74 16.28
C CYS A 245 4.89 -5.23 17.55
N ILE A 246 4.14 -5.37 18.66
CA ILE A 246 4.69 -5.85 19.94
C ILE A 246 5.14 -7.31 19.80
N GLY A 247 4.33 -8.17 19.19
CA GLY A 247 4.66 -9.57 18.96
C GLY A 247 5.94 -9.73 18.14
N THR A 248 6.10 -8.97 17.06
CA THR A 248 7.30 -8.96 16.23
C THR A 248 8.54 -8.55 17.03
N PHE A 249 8.41 -7.51 17.86
CA PHE A 249 9.51 -7.09 18.76
C PHE A 249 9.88 -8.19 19.75
N LEU A 250 8.92 -8.83 20.39
CA LEU A 250 9.12 -9.91 21.34
C LEU A 250 9.73 -11.16 20.68
N VAL A 251 9.35 -11.49 19.42
CA VAL A 251 9.98 -12.57 18.65
C VAL A 251 11.49 -12.31 18.49
N PHE A 252 11.87 -11.14 17.99
CA PHE A 252 13.29 -10.82 17.80
C PHE A 252 14.05 -10.71 19.13
N TRP A 253 13.39 -10.20 20.17
CA TRP A 253 13.98 -10.10 21.50
C TRP A 253 14.25 -11.48 22.10
N SER A 254 13.33 -12.42 21.99
CA SER A 254 13.46 -13.78 22.50
C SER A 254 14.44 -14.62 21.69
N LEU A 255 14.36 -14.54 20.36
CA LEU A 255 15.28 -15.24 19.46
C LEU A 255 16.73 -14.81 19.67
N SER A 256 16.98 -13.54 20.06
CA SER A 256 18.33 -13.07 20.35
C SER A 256 19.01 -13.86 21.47
N GLY A 257 18.26 -14.45 22.41
CA GLY A 257 18.79 -15.31 23.48
C GLY A 257 18.76 -16.81 23.14
N LEU A 258 17.79 -17.25 22.32
CA LEU A 258 17.59 -18.67 21.98
C LEU A 258 18.50 -19.15 20.84
N LEU A 259 18.77 -18.31 19.83
CA LEU A 259 19.49 -18.71 18.61
C LEU A 259 20.86 -19.30 18.91
N LEU A 260 21.63 -18.70 19.84
CA LEU A 260 22.94 -19.25 20.20
C LEU A 260 22.83 -20.67 20.72
N ARG A 261 21.82 -20.95 21.55
CA ARG A 261 21.60 -22.27 22.15
C ARG A 261 21.12 -23.29 21.13
N ILE A 262 20.22 -22.90 20.24
CA ILE A 262 19.75 -23.75 19.14
C ILE A 262 20.94 -24.14 18.24
N PHE A 263 21.75 -23.17 17.84
CA PHE A 263 22.89 -23.43 16.95
C PHE A 263 23.98 -24.27 17.62
N THR A 264 24.27 -24.04 18.92
CA THR A 264 25.26 -24.86 19.66
C THR A 264 24.74 -26.30 19.88
N GLY A 265 23.41 -26.51 19.94
CA GLY A 265 22.78 -27.83 20.00
C GLY A 265 22.98 -28.66 18.72
N ILE A 266 23.05 -28.00 17.55
CA ILE A 266 23.26 -28.65 16.26
C ILE A 266 24.77 -28.76 15.97
N ARG A 267 25.45 -29.68 16.68
CA ARG A 267 26.91 -29.85 16.62
C ARG A 267 27.46 -29.98 15.20
N ARG A 268 26.77 -30.70 14.30
CA ARG A 268 27.18 -30.95 12.91
C ARG A 268 27.27 -29.67 12.07
N VAL A 269 26.43 -28.66 12.34
CA VAL A 269 26.41 -27.38 11.64
C VAL A 269 27.39 -26.40 12.32
N TYR A 270 27.39 -26.38 13.65
CA TYR A 270 28.17 -25.43 14.42
C TYR A 270 29.68 -25.60 14.25
N TYR A 271 30.20 -26.84 14.28
CA TYR A 271 31.64 -27.10 14.19
C TYR A 271 32.16 -27.26 12.76
N ARG A 272 31.34 -27.09 11.73
CA ARG A 272 31.77 -27.22 10.34
C ARG A 272 32.46 -25.93 9.85
N GLY A 273 33.81 -25.98 9.69
CA GLY A 273 34.62 -24.88 9.22
C GLY A 273 34.49 -23.64 10.11
N VAL A 274 34.29 -22.46 9.54
CA VAL A 274 34.14 -21.16 10.25
C VAL A 274 32.72 -20.84 10.70
N ASN A 275 31.78 -21.81 10.68
CA ASN A 275 30.39 -21.54 11.06
C ASN A 275 30.23 -21.11 12.52
N SER A 276 31.01 -21.67 13.44
CA SER A 276 31.00 -21.26 14.85
C SER A 276 31.33 -19.78 15.04
N PHE A 277 32.27 -19.27 14.26
CA PHE A 277 32.61 -17.85 14.24
C PHE A 277 31.44 -16.98 13.75
N VAL A 278 30.84 -17.34 12.59
CA VAL A 278 29.71 -16.63 11.99
C VAL A 278 28.51 -16.61 12.92
N LEU A 279 28.12 -17.76 13.46
CA LEU A 279 26.92 -17.88 14.30
C LEU A 279 27.08 -17.17 15.65
N ARG A 280 28.28 -17.18 16.22
CA ARG A 280 28.57 -16.47 17.48
C ARG A 280 28.56 -14.94 17.28
N GLN A 281 29.10 -14.46 16.17
CA GLN A 281 29.00 -13.05 15.81
C GLN A 281 27.55 -12.63 15.59
N PHE A 282 26.80 -13.40 14.85
CA PHE A 282 25.39 -13.14 14.58
C PHE A 282 24.54 -13.08 15.85
N ALA A 283 24.68 -14.05 16.76
CA ALA A 283 23.93 -14.10 18.01
C ALA A 283 24.25 -12.91 18.95
N ASN A 284 25.53 -12.51 19.03
CA ASN A 284 25.94 -11.33 19.82
C ASN A 284 25.32 -10.05 19.26
N LYS A 285 25.22 -9.95 17.95
CA LYS A 285 24.73 -8.80 17.23
C LYS A 285 23.23 -8.58 17.37
N ILE A 286 22.44 -9.65 17.26
CA ILE A 286 20.97 -9.55 17.36
C ILE A 286 20.58 -8.92 18.71
N ASN A 287 21.28 -9.23 19.79
CA ASN A 287 20.97 -8.69 21.12
C ASN A 287 20.98 -7.16 21.19
N THR A 288 21.89 -6.52 20.45
CA THR A 288 22.04 -5.06 20.43
C THR A 288 21.17 -4.39 19.35
N THR A 289 20.49 -5.16 18.51
CA THR A 289 19.85 -4.66 17.29
C THR A 289 18.37 -4.99 17.17
N VAL A 290 17.76 -5.55 18.21
CA VAL A 290 16.35 -5.99 18.20
C VAL A 290 15.40 -4.93 17.62
N VAL A 291 15.48 -3.69 18.13
CA VAL A 291 14.62 -2.59 17.66
C VAL A 291 14.80 -2.33 16.17
N SER A 292 16.04 -2.22 15.69
CA SER A 292 16.30 -1.95 14.26
C SER A 292 15.79 -3.09 13.37
N ILE A 293 16.01 -4.35 13.77
CA ILE A 293 15.54 -5.51 13.02
C ILE A 293 14.01 -5.57 12.99
N THR A 294 13.34 -5.24 14.10
CA THR A 294 11.88 -5.16 14.17
C THR A 294 11.34 -4.11 13.19
N VAL A 295 11.91 -2.89 13.23
CA VAL A 295 11.50 -1.82 12.30
C VAL A 295 11.69 -2.24 10.84
N ILE A 296 12.84 -2.84 10.51
CA ILE A 296 13.14 -3.32 9.15
C ILE A 296 12.13 -4.40 8.73
N CYS A 297 11.83 -5.37 9.61
CA CYS A 297 10.83 -6.41 9.35
C CYS A 297 9.45 -5.80 9.05
N LEU A 298 9.00 -4.85 9.86
CA LEU A 298 7.72 -4.18 9.67
C LEU A 298 7.69 -3.33 8.39
N MET A 299 8.80 -2.64 8.06
CA MET A 299 8.90 -1.88 6.80
C MET A 299 8.84 -2.82 5.58
N LEU A 300 9.52 -3.96 5.61
CA LEU A 300 9.46 -4.97 4.55
C LEU A 300 8.07 -5.57 4.43
N PHE A 301 7.43 -5.92 5.55
CA PHE A 301 6.05 -6.39 5.61
C PHE A 301 5.09 -5.39 4.96
N MET A 302 5.16 -4.11 5.35
CA MET A 302 4.33 -3.06 4.77
C MET A 302 4.57 -2.91 3.27
N THR A 303 5.84 -2.95 2.82
CA THR A 303 6.17 -2.89 1.39
C THR A 303 5.50 -4.02 0.61
N ILE A 304 5.65 -5.26 1.06
CA ILE A 304 5.13 -6.44 0.37
C ILE A 304 3.59 -6.40 0.35
N SER A 305 2.95 -6.13 1.49
CA SER A 305 1.49 -6.16 1.61
C SER A 305 0.83 -5.02 0.84
N VAL A 306 1.28 -3.77 1.05
CA VAL A 306 0.67 -2.59 0.43
C VAL A 306 0.85 -2.59 -1.09
N PHE A 307 2.04 -2.95 -1.58
CA PHE A 307 2.29 -2.98 -3.02
C PHE A 307 1.54 -4.12 -3.72
N SER A 308 1.51 -5.33 -3.13
CA SER A 308 0.71 -6.44 -3.66
C SER A 308 -0.78 -6.12 -3.67
N GLY A 309 -1.30 -5.49 -2.60
CA GLY A 309 -2.70 -5.09 -2.50
C GLY A 309 -3.09 -4.03 -3.54
N ALA A 310 -2.25 -3.01 -3.73
CA ALA A 310 -2.49 -1.95 -4.70
C ALA A 310 -2.52 -2.46 -6.15
N LEU A 311 -1.59 -3.34 -6.52
CA LEU A 311 -1.59 -3.98 -7.84
C LEU A 311 -2.81 -4.87 -8.06
N SER A 312 -3.24 -5.59 -7.02
CA SER A 312 -4.45 -6.42 -7.07
C SER A 312 -5.70 -5.56 -7.24
N MET A 313 -5.81 -4.47 -6.50
CA MET A 313 -6.92 -3.51 -6.61
C MET A 313 -7.00 -2.91 -8.03
N LYS A 314 -5.86 -2.45 -8.60
CA LYS A 314 -5.83 -1.94 -9.98
C LYS A 314 -6.37 -2.96 -10.97
N LYS A 315 -5.89 -4.21 -10.89
CA LYS A 315 -6.31 -5.27 -11.81
C LYS A 315 -7.80 -5.60 -11.65
N SER A 316 -8.29 -5.66 -10.41
CA SER A 316 -9.68 -5.96 -10.11
C SER A 316 -10.63 -4.87 -10.62
N LEU A 317 -10.29 -3.59 -10.42
CA LEU A 317 -11.06 -2.46 -10.94
C LEU A 317 -11.19 -2.51 -12.48
N SER A 318 -10.12 -2.91 -13.17
CA SER A 318 -10.16 -3.10 -14.63
C SER A 318 -11.07 -4.27 -15.06
N THR A 319 -11.01 -5.40 -14.33
CA THR A 319 -11.85 -6.58 -14.65
C THR A 319 -13.33 -6.34 -14.31
N ASN A 320 -13.62 -5.66 -13.21
CA ASN A 320 -14.99 -5.38 -12.79
C ASN A 320 -15.73 -4.45 -13.76
N LEU A 321 -15.01 -3.58 -14.48
CA LEU A 321 -15.63 -2.71 -15.47
C LEU A 321 -16.42 -3.50 -16.54
N GLU A 322 -15.87 -4.60 -17.04
CA GLU A 322 -16.54 -5.44 -18.05
C GLU A 322 -17.78 -6.13 -17.47
N ASN A 323 -17.72 -6.52 -16.20
CA ASN A 323 -18.79 -7.26 -15.54
C ASN A 323 -19.91 -6.37 -15.00
N CYS A 324 -19.60 -5.17 -14.49
CA CYS A 324 -20.56 -4.29 -13.79
C CYS A 324 -21.00 -3.08 -14.64
N ALA A 325 -20.40 -2.86 -15.82
CA ALA A 325 -20.80 -1.81 -16.76
C ALA A 325 -20.82 -2.36 -18.22
N PRO A 326 -21.72 -3.30 -18.53
CA PRO A 326 -21.77 -3.94 -19.84
C PRO A 326 -22.30 -3.04 -20.96
N VAL A 327 -23.07 -1.98 -20.63
CA VAL A 327 -23.64 -1.01 -21.58
C VAL A 327 -23.07 0.39 -21.37
N ASP A 328 -23.31 1.31 -22.32
CA ASP A 328 -22.68 2.62 -22.33
C ASP A 328 -23.25 3.58 -21.29
N VAL A 329 -24.57 3.54 -21.02
CA VAL A 329 -25.23 4.51 -20.14
C VAL A 329 -26.40 3.89 -19.35
N ASN A 330 -26.54 4.35 -18.12
CA ASN A 330 -27.68 4.11 -17.26
C ASN A 330 -28.15 5.44 -16.65
N LEU A 331 -29.41 5.80 -16.88
CA LEU A 331 -30.06 6.99 -16.37
C LEU A 331 -31.07 6.58 -15.31
N VAL A 332 -31.04 7.24 -14.15
CA VAL A 332 -31.95 6.90 -13.04
C VAL A 332 -32.57 8.18 -12.50
N LYS A 333 -33.85 8.14 -12.18
CA LYS A 333 -34.60 9.27 -11.65
C LYS A 333 -35.70 8.78 -10.67
N LEU A 334 -36.01 9.56 -9.66
CA LEU A 334 -37.19 9.32 -8.82
C LEU A 334 -38.46 9.27 -9.70
N ALA A 335 -39.35 8.34 -9.40
CA ALA A 335 -40.60 8.14 -10.17
C ALA A 335 -41.65 9.22 -9.90
N GLU A 336 -41.22 10.48 -9.88
CA GLU A 336 -42.04 11.67 -9.68
C GLU A 336 -41.76 12.69 -10.78
N GLY A 337 -42.78 13.48 -11.13
CA GLY A 337 -42.66 14.55 -12.14
C GLY A 337 -42.61 14.04 -13.57
N LYS A 338 -41.72 14.59 -14.41
CA LYS A 338 -41.62 14.25 -15.84
C LYS A 338 -40.83 12.97 -16.04
N SER A 339 -41.14 12.23 -17.13
CA SER A 339 -40.36 11.04 -17.54
C SER A 339 -38.90 11.42 -17.88
N ILE A 340 -37.97 10.45 -17.77
CA ILE A 340 -36.56 10.65 -18.12
C ILE A 340 -36.43 11.17 -19.57
N GLU A 341 -37.20 10.58 -20.51
CA GLU A 341 -37.16 10.99 -21.91
C GLU A 341 -37.49 12.49 -22.09
N LYS A 342 -38.57 12.97 -21.46
CA LYS A 342 -38.95 14.41 -21.51
C LYS A 342 -37.94 15.32 -20.89
N VAL A 343 -37.38 14.94 -19.72
CA VAL A 343 -36.34 15.73 -19.02
C VAL A 343 -35.08 15.84 -19.87
N MET A 344 -34.69 14.75 -20.52
CA MET A 344 -33.49 14.76 -21.38
C MET A 344 -33.71 15.55 -22.68
N GLU A 345 -34.92 15.48 -23.27
CA GLU A 345 -35.28 16.30 -24.45
C GLU A 345 -35.27 17.81 -24.13
N GLU A 346 -35.78 18.23 -22.96
CA GLU A 346 -35.73 19.62 -22.48
C GLU A 346 -34.24 20.08 -22.26
N GLY A 347 -33.37 19.17 -21.87
CA GLY A 347 -31.91 19.38 -21.78
C GLY A 347 -31.22 19.50 -23.14
N GLY A 348 -31.90 19.07 -24.22
CA GLY A 348 -31.38 19.07 -25.60
C GLY A 348 -30.69 17.75 -25.99
N PHE A 349 -30.99 16.65 -25.33
CA PHE A 349 -30.49 15.31 -25.65
C PHE A 349 -31.66 14.36 -25.93
N SER A 350 -31.85 13.95 -27.19
CA SER A 350 -32.89 13.02 -27.55
C SER A 350 -32.43 11.58 -27.48
N LEU A 351 -32.95 10.83 -26.51
CA LEU A 351 -32.58 9.41 -26.30
C LEU A 351 -32.80 8.57 -27.58
N LYS A 352 -33.93 8.74 -28.28
CA LYS A 352 -34.22 8.01 -29.50
C LYS A 352 -33.27 8.27 -30.66
N LYS A 353 -32.65 9.46 -30.70
CA LYS A 353 -31.68 9.84 -31.75
C LYS A 353 -30.27 9.38 -31.43
N GLU A 354 -29.89 9.41 -30.17
CA GLU A 354 -28.51 9.18 -29.70
C GLU A 354 -28.23 7.74 -29.27
N MET A 355 -29.28 6.96 -28.89
CA MET A 355 -29.14 5.58 -28.45
C MET A 355 -29.43 4.59 -29.59
N ALA A 356 -28.65 3.50 -29.66
CA ALA A 356 -28.85 2.38 -30.60
C ALA A 356 -29.91 1.42 -30.10
N ASP A 357 -29.81 1.08 -28.84
CA ASP A 357 -30.74 0.23 -28.10
C ASP A 357 -30.88 0.80 -26.66
N MET A 358 -32.08 0.66 -26.13
CA MET A 358 -32.37 1.08 -24.77
C MET A 358 -33.51 0.25 -24.18
N VAL A 359 -33.43 0.04 -22.86
CA VAL A 359 -34.44 -0.64 -22.06
C VAL A 359 -34.86 0.26 -20.93
N GLU A 360 -36.16 0.50 -20.81
CA GLU A 360 -36.77 1.18 -19.66
C GLU A 360 -37.14 0.17 -18.59
N TYR A 361 -36.99 0.55 -17.32
CA TYR A 361 -37.36 -0.28 -16.19
C TYR A 361 -37.85 0.55 -15.01
N ILE A 362 -38.55 -0.11 -14.09
CA ILE A 362 -39.10 0.51 -12.91
C ILE A 362 -38.67 -0.27 -11.68
N ILE A 363 -38.16 0.45 -10.66
CA ILE A 363 -37.97 -0.08 -9.29
C ILE A 363 -39.16 0.39 -8.47
N TYR A 364 -39.80 -0.54 -7.79
CA TYR A 364 -40.94 -0.33 -6.94
C TYR A 364 -40.56 -0.40 -5.47
N GLN A 365 -41.26 0.35 -4.62
CA GLN A 365 -41.19 0.27 -3.17
C GLN A 365 -42.62 0.34 -2.61
N ASN A 366 -42.89 -0.45 -1.59
CA ASN A 366 -44.09 -0.40 -0.78
C ASN A 366 -43.73 -0.02 0.67
N ASP A 367 -44.64 -0.27 1.61
CA ASP A 367 -44.43 0.04 3.00
C ASP A 367 -43.59 -1.02 3.76
N MET A 368 -43.17 -2.09 3.10
CA MET A 368 -42.30 -3.11 3.69
C MET A 368 -40.90 -2.54 3.94
N GLU A 369 -40.45 -2.67 5.17
CA GLU A 369 -39.09 -2.31 5.54
C GLU A 369 -38.13 -3.48 5.30
N GLU A 370 -36.88 -3.19 5.20
CA GLU A 370 -35.86 -4.22 4.98
C GLU A 370 -35.84 -5.29 6.09
N LYS A 371 -36.14 -4.90 7.34
CA LYS A 371 -36.28 -5.84 8.46
C LYS A 371 -37.37 -6.90 8.25
N ASP A 372 -38.44 -6.57 7.51
CA ASP A 372 -39.55 -7.49 7.24
C ASP A 372 -39.12 -8.65 6.33
N PHE A 373 -38.10 -8.41 5.48
CA PHE A 373 -37.48 -9.46 4.66
C PHE A 373 -36.84 -10.55 5.52
N TYR A 374 -36.25 -10.17 6.67
CA TYR A 374 -35.55 -11.11 7.54
C TYR A 374 -36.50 -11.90 8.46
N GLY A 375 -37.68 -11.35 8.78
CA GLY A 375 -38.66 -12.01 9.63
C GLY A 375 -38.07 -12.61 10.90
N ASP A 376 -38.33 -13.91 11.14
CA ASP A 376 -37.80 -14.64 12.32
C ASP A 376 -36.28 -14.79 12.32
N SER A 377 -35.62 -14.55 11.18
CA SER A 377 -34.15 -14.65 11.03
C SER A 377 -33.43 -13.37 11.46
N LEU A 378 -34.13 -12.25 11.76
CA LEU A 378 -33.54 -10.96 12.03
C LEU A 378 -32.52 -11.02 13.18
N GLN A 379 -32.89 -11.61 14.30
CA GLN A 379 -32.01 -11.72 15.48
C GLN A 379 -30.74 -12.54 15.19
N GLU A 380 -30.84 -13.58 14.38
CA GLU A 380 -29.67 -14.38 13.95
C GLU A 380 -28.76 -13.57 13.05
N VAL A 381 -29.33 -12.84 12.12
CA VAL A 381 -28.58 -11.97 11.21
C VAL A 381 -27.88 -10.85 11.97
N GLU A 382 -28.56 -10.16 12.89
CA GLU A 382 -27.96 -9.12 13.73
C GLU A 382 -26.82 -9.64 14.60
N LYS A 383 -26.95 -10.87 15.10
CA LYS A 383 -25.90 -11.54 15.88
C LYS A 383 -24.74 -11.99 15.03
N ALA A 384 -24.99 -12.53 13.82
CA ALA A 384 -23.96 -13.03 12.92
C ALA A 384 -23.23 -11.90 12.18
N TYR A 385 -23.93 -10.79 11.90
CA TYR A 385 -23.42 -9.66 11.12
C TYR A 385 -23.73 -8.31 11.82
N PRO A 386 -23.17 -8.04 13.01
CA PRO A 386 -23.52 -6.87 13.83
C PRO A 386 -23.10 -5.53 13.20
N TYR A 387 -22.33 -5.54 12.12
CA TYR A 387 -21.92 -4.37 11.36
C TYR A 387 -22.92 -4.00 10.25
N VAL A 388 -23.87 -4.86 9.92
CA VAL A 388 -24.94 -4.55 8.96
C VAL A 388 -26.02 -3.76 9.70
N SER A 389 -26.15 -2.48 9.36
CA SER A 389 -27.19 -1.62 9.94
C SER A 389 -28.47 -1.78 9.12
N PHE A 390 -29.44 -2.48 9.63
CA PHE A 390 -30.79 -2.49 9.12
C PHE A 390 -31.49 -1.20 9.56
N GLY A 391 -31.19 -0.10 8.85
CA GLY A 391 -31.78 1.20 9.17
C GLY A 391 -33.30 1.13 9.18
N ASN A 392 -33.94 1.65 10.22
CA ASN A 392 -35.40 1.66 10.42
C ASN A 392 -36.21 2.38 9.33
N LYS A 393 -35.60 2.72 8.17
CA LYS A 393 -36.22 3.46 7.07
C LYS A 393 -35.87 2.92 5.67
N ASN A 394 -35.07 1.87 5.58
CA ASN A 394 -34.76 1.30 4.27
C ASN A 394 -35.93 0.41 3.82
N LYS A 395 -36.60 0.81 2.76
CA LYS A 395 -37.68 0.03 2.15
C LYS A 395 -37.09 -1.02 1.20
N ILE A 396 -37.77 -2.16 1.10
CA ILE A 396 -37.42 -3.21 0.14
C ILE A 396 -37.57 -2.68 -1.27
N ARG A 397 -36.60 -2.96 -2.13
CA ARG A 397 -36.63 -2.65 -3.58
C ARG A 397 -37.22 -3.85 -4.33
N PHE A 398 -38.28 -3.64 -5.05
CA PHE A 398 -38.93 -4.65 -5.92
C PHE A 398 -38.71 -4.31 -7.38
N MET A 399 -38.73 -5.33 -8.24
CA MET A 399 -38.71 -5.18 -9.65
C MET A 399 -39.50 -6.33 -10.27
N THR A 400 -40.23 -6.07 -11.39
CA THR A 400 -40.91 -7.13 -12.08
C THR A 400 -39.91 -8.01 -12.83
N ILE A 401 -40.24 -9.31 -12.94
CA ILE A 401 -39.37 -10.26 -13.65
C ILE A 401 -39.26 -9.92 -15.14
N GLY A 402 -40.31 -9.35 -15.73
CA GLY A 402 -40.29 -8.91 -17.11
C GLY A 402 -39.35 -7.74 -17.36
N ASP A 403 -39.32 -6.75 -16.47
CA ASP A 403 -38.38 -5.63 -16.55
C ASP A 403 -36.94 -6.12 -16.37
N TYR A 404 -36.70 -6.99 -15.38
CA TYR A 404 -35.36 -7.54 -15.14
C TYR A 404 -34.85 -8.33 -16.35
N ASN A 405 -35.67 -9.23 -16.92
CA ASN A 405 -35.25 -10.05 -18.05
C ASN A 405 -34.92 -9.20 -19.30
N ARG A 406 -35.61 -8.07 -19.51
CA ARG A 406 -35.26 -7.13 -20.59
C ARG A 406 -33.88 -6.50 -20.37
N ILE A 407 -33.59 -6.09 -19.15
CA ILE A 407 -32.24 -5.54 -18.79
C ILE A 407 -31.17 -6.62 -18.86
N ALA A 408 -31.44 -7.80 -18.29
CA ALA A 408 -30.53 -8.93 -18.32
C ALA A 408 -30.18 -9.32 -19.75
N GLY A 409 -31.16 -9.33 -20.66
CA GLY A 409 -30.92 -9.55 -22.08
C GLY A 409 -30.02 -8.48 -22.71
N LEU A 410 -30.23 -7.19 -22.39
CA LEU A 410 -29.36 -6.09 -22.84
C LEU A 410 -27.94 -6.20 -22.28
N TYR A 411 -27.81 -6.67 -21.04
CA TYR A 411 -26.50 -6.82 -20.32
C TYR A 411 -25.79 -8.13 -20.67
N GLY A 412 -26.42 -9.05 -21.43
CA GLY A 412 -25.89 -10.39 -21.70
C GLY A 412 -25.79 -11.26 -20.44
N LYS A 413 -26.73 -11.07 -19.49
CA LYS A 413 -26.83 -11.83 -18.23
C LYS A 413 -28.00 -12.84 -18.30
N ASP A 414 -28.01 -13.75 -17.30
CA ASP A 414 -29.03 -14.78 -17.22
C ASP A 414 -30.42 -14.20 -17.00
N THR A 415 -31.42 -14.79 -17.65
CA THR A 415 -32.82 -14.49 -17.49
C THR A 415 -33.51 -15.56 -16.66
N TYR A 416 -34.57 -15.21 -15.94
CA TYR A 416 -35.25 -16.10 -15.02
C TYR A 416 -36.76 -16.13 -15.28
N GLU A 417 -37.43 -17.19 -14.84
CA GLU A 417 -38.86 -17.34 -14.83
C GLU A 417 -39.37 -17.43 -13.40
N LEU A 418 -40.53 -16.89 -13.10
CA LEU A 418 -41.21 -16.98 -11.81
C LEU A 418 -42.63 -17.47 -12.00
N LYS A 419 -43.13 -18.33 -11.09
CA LYS A 419 -44.54 -18.60 -10.98
C LYS A 419 -45.25 -17.44 -10.29
N GLU A 420 -46.59 -17.43 -10.37
CA GLU A 420 -47.42 -16.34 -9.83
C GLU A 420 -47.31 -16.13 -8.29
N ASP A 421 -46.78 -17.11 -7.56
CA ASP A 421 -46.64 -17.13 -6.10
C ASP A 421 -45.18 -17.23 -5.65
N GLU A 422 -44.23 -17.05 -6.58
CA GLU A 422 -42.79 -17.14 -6.30
C GLU A 422 -42.15 -15.75 -6.37
N TYR A 423 -41.08 -15.58 -5.58
CA TYR A 423 -40.15 -14.46 -5.69
C TYR A 423 -38.70 -14.95 -5.71
N MET A 424 -37.78 -14.13 -6.13
CA MET A 424 -36.34 -14.37 -6.03
C MET A 424 -35.60 -13.07 -5.70
N VAL A 425 -34.36 -13.18 -5.27
CA VAL A 425 -33.52 -12.02 -4.97
C VAL A 425 -32.29 -12.04 -5.86
N ILE A 426 -32.02 -10.92 -6.52
CA ILE A 426 -30.74 -10.66 -7.20
C ILE A 426 -29.87 -9.77 -6.34
N ALA A 427 -28.63 -10.15 -6.16
CA ALA A 427 -27.62 -9.37 -5.44
C ALA A 427 -26.24 -9.74 -5.96
N ASP A 428 -25.31 -8.80 -5.94
CA ASP A 428 -23.91 -9.04 -6.28
C ASP A 428 -22.94 -8.55 -5.20
N TYR A 429 -23.41 -7.76 -4.22
CA TYR A 429 -22.62 -7.34 -3.09
C TYR A 429 -22.46 -8.48 -2.07
N LYS A 430 -21.29 -9.09 -2.04
CA LYS A 430 -21.03 -10.37 -1.35
C LYS A 430 -21.48 -10.39 0.12
N GLN A 431 -21.28 -9.30 0.87
CA GLN A 431 -21.72 -9.25 2.27
C GLN A 431 -23.24 -9.34 2.39
N MET A 432 -23.97 -8.62 1.54
CA MET A 432 -25.43 -8.65 1.55
C MET A 432 -25.97 -9.98 1.00
N VAL A 433 -25.30 -10.61 0.05
CA VAL A 433 -25.61 -11.97 -0.40
C VAL A 433 -25.57 -12.95 0.78
N LEU A 434 -24.51 -12.92 1.59
CA LEU A 434 -24.39 -13.80 2.77
C LEU A 434 -25.52 -13.56 3.78
N VAL A 435 -25.84 -12.31 4.03
CA VAL A 435 -26.91 -11.89 4.97
C VAL A 435 -28.28 -12.30 4.46
N ARG A 436 -28.59 -12.05 3.18
CA ARG A 436 -29.89 -12.38 2.56
C ARG A 436 -30.12 -13.88 2.32
N ASN A 437 -29.06 -14.67 2.21
CA ASN A 437 -29.17 -16.12 2.06
C ASN A 437 -29.70 -16.80 3.34
N ILE A 438 -29.60 -16.17 4.53
CA ILE A 438 -30.13 -16.74 5.77
C ILE A 438 -31.66 -16.91 5.71
N PRO A 439 -32.47 -15.84 5.49
CA PRO A 439 -33.91 -15.99 5.37
C PRO A 439 -34.32 -16.78 4.13
N LEU A 440 -33.64 -16.64 2.98
CA LEU A 440 -33.92 -17.41 1.79
C LEU A 440 -33.74 -18.92 2.02
N GLY A 441 -32.66 -19.33 2.70
CA GLY A 441 -32.39 -20.72 3.04
C GLY A 441 -33.46 -21.36 3.93
N ARG A 442 -34.17 -20.54 4.74
CA ARG A 442 -35.28 -20.94 5.60
C ARG A 442 -36.64 -20.91 4.88
N GLY A 443 -36.69 -20.45 3.64
CA GLY A 443 -37.92 -20.33 2.88
C GLY A 443 -38.82 -19.18 3.36
N GLN A 444 -38.23 -18.06 3.82
CA GLN A 444 -38.95 -16.88 4.29
C GLN A 444 -39.93 -16.39 3.23
N SER A 445 -41.20 -16.33 3.56
CA SER A 445 -42.24 -15.83 2.67
C SER A 445 -42.46 -14.33 2.86
N LEU A 446 -42.79 -13.63 1.77
CA LEU A 446 -43.09 -12.21 1.79
C LEU A 446 -44.59 -12.00 1.45
N GLU A 447 -45.24 -11.09 2.16
CA GLU A 447 -46.63 -10.69 1.87
C GLU A 447 -46.60 -9.35 1.12
N ILE A 448 -46.86 -9.39 -0.18
CA ILE A 448 -46.85 -8.21 -1.07
C ILE A 448 -48.25 -7.94 -1.53
N ASN A 449 -48.82 -6.78 -1.24
CA ASN A 449 -50.17 -6.37 -1.60
C ASN A 449 -51.25 -7.40 -1.20
N GLY A 450 -51.10 -8.02 0.00
CA GLY A 450 -52.05 -9.01 0.53
C GLY A 450 -51.95 -10.41 -0.09
N LYS A 451 -50.97 -10.66 -0.98
CA LYS A 451 -50.66 -11.98 -1.52
C LYS A 451 -49.34 -12.49 -1.01
N LYS A 452 -49.27 -13.77 -0.60
CA LYS A 452 -48.10 -14.41 -0.08
C LYS A 452 -47.26 -14.99 -1.20
N TYR A 453 -45.92 -14.68 -1.17
CA TYR A 453 -44.94 -15.18 -2.12
C TYR A 453 -43.87 -15.99 -1.39
N THR A 454 -43.40 -17.07 -2.04
CA THR A 454 -42.36 -17.96 -1.52
C THR A 454 -41.07 -17.84 -2.36
N PRO A 455 -39.86 -17.98 -1.72
CA PRO A 455 -38.64 -17.87 -2.48
C PRO A 455 -38.45 -19.07 -3.42
N LYS A 456 -38.19 -18.80 -4.71
CA LYS A 456 -37.87 -19.83 -5.69
C LYS A 456 -36.50 -20.46 -5.42
N TYR A 457 -35.54 -19.67 -5.02
CA TYR A 457 -34.16 -20.10 -4.72
C TYR A 457 -33.84 -19.89 -3.24
N LYS A 458 -33.02 -20.79 -2.68
CA LYS A 458 -32.53 -20.69 -1.29
C LYS A 458 -31.38 -19.71 -1.12
N GLU A 459 -30.87 -19.18 -2.22
CA GLU A 459 -29.75 -18.25 -2.26
C GLU A 459 -30.04 -17.14 -3.25
N CYS A 460 -29.43 -15.95 -3.04
CA CYS A 460 -29.46 -14.85 -3.99
C CYS A 460 -28.85 -15.29 -5.32
N GLN A 461 -29.43 -14.85 -6.42
CA GLN A 461 -28.84 -15.02 -7.74
C GLN A 461 -28.01 -13.81 -8.10
N GLU A 462 -26.91 -14.01 -8.84
CA GLU A 462 -26.06 -12.91 -9.27
C GLU A 462 -26.79 -12.03 -10.29
N GLY A 463 -26.88 -10.74 -10.02
CA GLY A 463 -27.52 -9.78 -10.92
C GLY A 463 -27.47 -8.35 -10.38
N PHE A 464 -27.60 -7.40 -11.30
CA PHE A 464 -27.66 -5.97 -11.01
C PHE A 464 -28.46 -5.25 -12.09
N VAL A 465 -28.84 -4.00 -11.83
CA VAL A 465 -29.63 -3.16 -12.71
C VAL A 465 -28.90 -1.85 -13.02
N GLU A 466 -28.27 -1.26 -12.03
CA GLU A 466 -27.53 0.00 -12.14
C GLU A 466 -26.05 -0.28 -12.43
N LEU A 467 -25.46 0.50 -13.37
CA LEU A 467 -24.03 0.41 -13.66
C LEU A 467 -23.20 0.91 -12.47
N ALA A 468 -22.14 0.19 -12.15
CA ALA A 468 -21.23 0.54 -11.07
C ALA A 468 -19.77 0.18 -11.40
N ALA A 469 -18.82 0.78 -10.65
CA ALA A 469 -17.40 0.44 -10.75
C ALA A 469 -17.05 -0.92 -10.12
N GLN A 470 -17.95 -1.45 -9.28
CA GLN A 470 -17.78 -2.67 -8.50
C GLN A 470 -19.15 -3.25 -8.14
N GLN A 471 -19.17 -4.47 -7.63
CA GLN A 471 -20.39 -5.14 -7.20
C GLN A 471 -20.98 -4.42 -5.97
N LEU A 472 -22.09 -3.69 -6.16
CA LEU A 472 -22.73 -2.86 -5.12
C LEU A 472 -24.23 -3.14 -4.97
N ASN A 473 -24.81 -4.10 -5.73
CA ASN A 473 -26.22 -4.44 -5.58
C ASN A 473 -26.44 -5.18 -4.24
N GLU A 474 -27.02 -4.46 -3.28
CA GLU A 474 -27.35 -4.99 -1.95
C GLU A 474 -28.53 -5.97 -1.96
N GLY A 475 -29.32 -5.97 -3.02
CA GLY A 475 -30.44 -6.89 -3.24
C GLY A 475 -31.68 -6.18 -3.79
N ILE A 476 -32.23 -6.75 -4.84
CA ILE A 476 -33.54 -6.39 -5.42
C ILE A 476 -34.37 -7.64 -5.43
N VAL A 477 -35.61 -7.55 -4.93
CA VAL A 477 -36.56 -8.64 -4.90
C VAL A 477 -37.31 -8.65 -6.24
N LEU A 478 -37.12 -9.71 -7.05
CA LEU A 478 -37.83 -9.91 -8.29
C LEU A 478 -39.16 -10.63 -8.04
N VAL A 479 -40.21 -10.09 -8.60
CA VAL A 479 -41.59 -10.56 -8.44
C VAL A 479 -42.30 -10.73 -9.78
N PRO A 480 -43.36 -11.52 -9.87
CA PRO A 480 -44.19 -11.59 -11.09
C PRO A 480 -44.75 -10.22 -11.50
N ASP A 481 -44.98 -10.00 -12.79
CA ASP A 481 -45.37 -8.70 -13.35
C ASP A 481 -46.64 -8.08 -12.72
N GLY A 482 -47.54 -8.89 -12.19
CA GLY A 482 -48.75 -8.42 -11.50
C GLY A 482 -48.64 -8.22 -9.98
N ALA A 483 -47.49 -8.43 -9.39
CA ALA A 483 -47.31 -8.39 -7.93
C ALA A 483 -47.23 -6.97 -7.35
N VAL A 484 -46.82 -6.00 -8.15
CA VAL A 484 -46.67 -4.58 -7.80
C VAL A 484 -47.47 -3.69 -8.74
N THR A 485 -47.87 -2.52 -8.25
CA THR A 485 -48.73 -1.57 -8.97
C THR A 485 -47.97 -0.29 -9.32
N LYS A 486 -48.43 0.44 -10.35
CA LYS A 486 -47.75 1.66 -10.84
C LYS A 486 -47.63 2.77 -9.82
N ASP A 487 -48.54 2.87 -8.89
CA ASP A 487 -48.52 3.84 -7.78
C ASP A 487 -47.39 3.57 -6.77
N GLN A 488 -46.82 2.36 -6.75
CA GLN A 488 -45.66 1.96 -5.95
C GLN A 488 -44.33 2.22 -6.68
N SER A 489 -44.36 2.84 -7.89
CA SER A 489 -43.12 3.19 -8.60
C SER A 489 -42.28 4.16 -7.77
N SER A 490 -41.03 3.81 -7.48
CA SER A 490 -40.11 4.63 -6.71
C SER A 490 -39.02 5.24 -7.59
N VAL A 491 -38.51 4.47 -8.55
CA VAL A 491 -37.43 4.87 -9.45
C VAL A 491 -37.76 4.44 -10.89
N TRP A 492 -37.57 5.36 -11.81
CA TRP A 492 -37.49 5.07 -13.22
C TRP A 492 -36.07 4.98 -13.68
N GLY A 493 -35.73 4.00 -14.50
CA GLY A 493 -34.43 3.80 -15.08
C GLY A 493 -34.46 3.56 -16.58
N ILE A 494 -33.41 3.97 -17.28
CA ILE A 494 -33.14 3.68 -18.69
C ILE A 494 -31.69 3.24 -18.82
N SER A 495 -31.48 2.07 -19.42
CA SER A 495 -30.14 1.56 -19.75
C SER A 495 -30.02 1.34 -21.25
N GLY A 496 -28.83 1.60 -21.83
CA GLY A 496 -28.64 1.37 -23.26
C GLY A 496 -27.25 1.72 -23.77
N ASN A 497 -27.07 1.53 -25.08
CA ASN A 497 -25.83 1.78 -25.78
C ASN A 497 -25.93 3.01 -26.70
N TYR A 498 -24.84 3.75 -26.85
CA TYR A 498 -24.77 4.83 -27.82
C TYR A 498 -24.81 4.31 -29.25
N LYS A 499 -25.29 5.14 -30.22
CA LYS A 499 -25.23 4.83 -31.65
C LYS A 499 -23.80 4.82 -32.20
N ALA A 500 -22.92 5.65 -31.65
CA ALA A 500 -21.53 5.67 -32.05
C ALA A 500 -20.85 4.34 -31.64
N ALA A 501 -20.14 3.71 -32.57
CA ALA A 501 -19.40 2.48 -32.31
C ALA A 501 -17.95 2.74 -31.85
N ASP A 502 -17.38 3.84 -32.33
CA ASP A 502 -16.00 4.22 -32.03
C ASP A 502 -15.86 5.03 -30.73
N ARG A 503 -14.68 4.99 -30.14
CA ARG A 503 -14.39 5.66 -28.84
C ARG A 503 -14.59 7.17 -28.91
N GLU A 504 -14.20 7.82 -29.99
CA GLU A 504 -14.31 9.28 -30.16
C GLU A 504 -15.78 9.71 -30.25
N GLY A 505 -16.58 9.01 -31.03
CA GLY A 505 -18.01 9.27 -31.15
C GLY A 505 -18.76 9.05 -29.85
N LYS A 506 -18.45 7.98 -29.10
CA LYS A 506 -19.00 7.76 -27.75
C LYS A 506 -18.65 8.90 -26.79
N GLN A 507 -17.42 9.38 -26.81
CA GLN A 507 -16.98 10.52 -25.98
C GLN A 507 -17.72 11.81 -26.36
N GLU A 508 -18.03 12.02 -27.64
CA GLU A 508 -18.77 13.21 -28.06
C GLU A 508 -20.25 13.13 -27.65
N GLN A 509 -20.89 11.94 -27.80
CA GLN A 509 -22.24 11.72 -27.31
C GLN A 509 -22.33 11.91 -25.78
N GLU A 510 -21.37 11.41 -25.03
CA GLU A 510 -21.31 11.60 -23.58
C GLU A 510 -21.12 13.06 -23.16
N LYS A 511 -20.32 13.85 -23.90
CA LYS A 511 -20.22 15.30 -23.67
C LYS A 511 -21.57 16.00 -23.87
N ARG A 512 -22.32 15.62 -24.92
CA ARG A 512 -23.67 16.15 -25.16
C ARG A 512 -24.65 15.76 -24.06
N LEU A 513 -24.61 14.49 -23.61
CA LEU A 513 -25.35 14.00 -22.47
C LEU A 513 -25.09 14.80 -21.20
N ASN A 514 -23.83 14.96 -20.85
CA ASN A 514 -23.40 15.73 -19.66
C ASN A 514 -23.78 17.21 -19.74
N GLN A 515 -23.76 17.82 -20.93
CA GLN A 515 -24.23 19.19 -21.12
C GLN A 515 -25.74 19.30 -20.93
N ALA A 516 -26.53 18.32 -21.43
CA ALA A 516 -27.98 18.28 -21.23
C ALA A 516 -28.34 18.16 -19.74
N ILE A 517 -27.64 17.27 -19.00
CA ILE A 517 -27.85 17.11 -17.55
C ILE A 517 -27.53 18.39 -16.78
N LYS A 518 -26.40 19.05 -17.10
CA LYS A 518 -26.06 20.34 -16.47
C LYS A 518 -27.10 21.42 -16.75
N LYS A 519 -27.70 21.43 -17.93
CA LYS A 519 -28.79 22.36 -18.27
C LYS A 519 -30.05 22.03 -17.46
N VAL A 520 -30.43 20.77 -17.36
CA VAL A 520 -31.57 20.31 -16.54
C VAL A 520 -31.34 20.71 -15.07
N GLN A 521 -30.21 20.39 -14.50
CA GLN A 521 -29.87 20.71 -13.10
C GLN A 521 -29.88 22.22 -12.83
N LYS A 522 -29.49 23.05 -13.80
CA LYS A 522 -29.46 24.51 -13.67
C LYS A 522 -30.89 25.14 -13.76
N HIS A 523 -31.78 24.56 -14.56
CA HIS A 523 -33.12 25.08 -14.78
C HIS A 523 -34.16 24.45 -13.83
N SER A 524 -33.93 23.24 -13.34
CA SER A 524 -34.82 22.59 -12.40
C SER A 524 -34.51 23.07 -10.97
N LYS A 525 -35.39 23.95 -10.44
CA LYS A 525 -35.41 24.28 -9.00
C LYS A 525 -35.95 23.13 -8.14
N ASP A 526 -36.54 22.12 -8.77
CA ASP A 526 -37.20 21.01 -8.12
C ASP A 526 -36.30 19.75 -8.21
N THR A 527 -35.98 19.17 -7.06
CA THR A 527 -35.19 17.91 -6.98
C THR A 527 -35.86 16.73 -7.65
N LYS A 528 -37.17 16.86 -7.92
CA LYS A 528 -38.01 15.82 -8.56
C LYS A 528 -37.63 15.50 -10.01
N ASP A 529 -37.08 16.46 -10.75
CA ASP A 529 -36.63 16.28 -12.14
C ASP A 529 -35.09 16.04 -12.26
N SER A 530 -34.41 15.80 -11.16
CA SER A 530 -32.99 15.46 -11.16
C SER A 530 -32.78 14.05 -11.73
N VAL A 531 -31.95 13.94 -12.76
CA VAL A 531 -31.53 12.66 -13.36
C VAL A 531 -30.11 12.36 -12.91
N SER A 532 -29.92 11.18 -12.32
CA SER A 532 -28.60 10.61 -12.03
C SER A 532 -28.11 9.81 -13.23
N VAL A 533 -26.85 9.87 -13.53
CA VAL A 533 -26.23 9.25 -14.70
C VAL A 533 -25.01 8.45 -14.29
N ASN A 534 -24.97 7.20 -14.70
CA ASN A 534 -23.81 6.34 -14.64
C ASN A 534 -23.44 5.94 -16.08
N THR A 535 -22.25 6.32 -16.54
CA THR A 535 -21.76 5.92 -17.86
C THR A 535 -20.56 4.98 -17.74
N ARG A 536 -20.46 4.06 -18.69
CA ARG A 536 -19.31 3.16 -18.76
C ARG A 536 -18.00 3.92 -18.90
N LEU A 537 -17.98 5.06 -19.62
CA LEU A 537 -16.78 5.89 -19.79
C LEU A 537 -16.37 6.56 -18.49
N ASP A 538 -17.30 7.15 -17.73
CA ASP A 538 -17.01 7.76 -16.44
C ASP A 538 -16.56 6.70 -15.41
N ILE A 539 -17.24 5.56 -15.36
CA ILE A 539 -16.87 4.42 -14.50
C ILE A 539 -15.48 3.93 -14.86
N ALA A 540 -15.17 3.77 -16.15
CA ALA A 540 -13.84 3.34 -16.61
C ALA A 540 -12.75 4.33 -16.19
N GLN A 541 -12.99 5.64 -16.40
CA GLN A 541 -12.04 6.67 -16.05
C GLN A 541 -11.82 6.74 -14.53
N SER A 542 -12.88 6.66 -13.75
CA SER A 542 -12.81 6.62 -12.29
C SER A 542 -12.06 5.40 -11.79
N SER A 543 -12.33 4.22 -12.35
CA SER A 543 -11.66 2.97 -11.99
C SER A 543 -10.18 2.98 -12.33
N VAL A 544 -9.83 3.43 -13.55
CA VAL A 544 -8.43 3.59 -13.98
C VAL A 544 -7.73 4.63 -13.11
N GLY A 545 -8.36 5.77 -12.86
CA GLY A 545 -7.80 6.85 -12.05
C GLY A 545 -7.57 6.43 -10.60
N LEU A 546 -8.55 5.80 -9.95
CA LEU A 546 -8.41 5.30 -8.57
C LEU A 546 -7.36 4.17 -8.49
N GLY A 547 -7.37 3.24 -9.44
CA GLY A 547 -6.37 2.18 -9.52
C GLY A 547 -4.95 2.73 -9.69
N ALA A 548 -4.78 3.75 -10.53
CA ALA A 548 -3.53 4.45 -10.72
C ALA A 548 -3.08 5.19 -9.45
N LEU A 549 -3.99 5.92 -8.79
CA LEU A 549 -3.73 6.62 -7.53
C LEU A 549 -3.20 5.68 -6.46
N VAL A 550 -3.94 4.60 -6.18
CA VAL A 550 -3.58 3.64 -5.12
C VAL A 550 -2.25 2.96 -5.45
N THR A 551 -2.06 2.53 -6.71
CA THR A 551 -0.82 1.88 -7.15
C THR A 551 0.37 2.84 -7.02
N PHE A 552 0.20 4.11 -7.37
CA PHE A 552 1.26 5.09 -7.31
C PHE A 552 1.68 5.43 -5.87
N VAL A 553 0.71 5.63 -4.97
CA VAL A 553 0.98 5.86 -3.54
C VAL A 553 1.67 4.64 -2.91
N ALA A 554 1.20 3.44 -3.24
CA ALA A 554 1.78 2.20 -2.75
C ALA A 554 3.22 1.99 -3.25
N LEU A 555 3.48 2.30 -4.52
CA LEU A 555 4.82 2.23 -5.12
C LEU A 555 5.77 3.24 -4.44
N TYR A 556 5.31 4.46 -4.19
CA TYR A 556 6.07 5.48 -3.49
C TYR A 556 6.49 5.02 -2.09
N LEU A 557 5.51 4.63 -1.26
CA LEU A 557 5.77 4.14 0.09
C LEU A 557 6.63 2.86 0.07
N GLY A 558 6.30 1.93 -0.81
CA GLY A 558 7.00 0.65 -0.92
C GLY A 558 8.47 0.81 -1.28
N ILE A 559 8.80 1.63 -2.29
CA ILE A 559 10.19 1.89 -2.69
C ILE A 559 10.97 2.54 -1.54
N ILE A 560 10.38 3.52 -0.86
CA ILE A 560 11.07 4.21 0.24
C ILE A 560 11.30 3.29 1.43
N PHE A 561 10.31 2.50 1.83
CA PHE A 561 10.49 1.52 2.90
C PHE A 561 11.54 0.47 2.54
N LEU A 562 11.54 0.01 1.28
CA LEU A 562 12.50 -0.97 0.80
C LEU A 562 13.93 -0.43 0.80
N ILE A 563 14.14 0.78 0.28
CA ILE A 563 15.44 1.45 0.28
C ILE A 563 15.89 1.71 1.72
N SER A 564 15.00 2.23 2.57
CA SER A 564 15.34 2.56 3.97
C SER A 564 15.71 1.31 4.77
N SER A 565 14.94 0.23 4.65
CA SER A 565 15.22 -1.04 5.33
C SER A 565 16.55 -1.65 4.88
N ALA A 566 16.79 -1.70 3.58
CA ALA A 566 18.02 -2.22 3.01
C ALA A 566 19.24 -1.36 3.36
N ALA A 567 19.10 -0.04 3.34
CA ALA A 567 20.16 0.90 3.70
C ALA A 567 20.54 0.81 5.19
N ILE A 568 19.57 0.69 6.09
CA ILE A 568 19.84 0.51 7.54
C ILE A 568 20.63 -0.77 7.77
N LEU A 569 20.25 -1.88 7.12
CA LEU A 569 20.99 -3.15 7.19
C LEU A 569 22.40 -3.01 6.64
N ALA A 570 22.55 -2.41 5.47
CA ALA A 570 23.82 -2.22 4.81
C ALA A 570 24.78 -1.39 5.66
N LEU A 571 24.35 -0.24 6.15
CA LEU A 571 25.15 0.64 7.00
C LEU A 571 25.58 -0.07 8.28
N LYS A 572 24.69 -0.87 8.86
CA LYS A 572 24.99 -1.62 10.08
C LYS A 572 26.00 -2.72 9.83
N GLU A 573 25.85 -3.49 8.76
CA GLU A 573 26.77 -4.56 8.40
C GLU A 573 28.18 -4.03 8.09
N LEU A 574 28.25 -2.88 7.42
CA LEU A 574 29.52 -2.22 7.17
C LEU A 574 30.22 -1.75 8.48
N SER A 575 29.42 -1.19 9.43
CA SER A 575 29.96 -0.84 10.74
C SER A 575 30.65 -2.02 11.39
N GLU A 576 29.98 -3.17 11.36
CA GLU A 576 30.51 -4.36 12.01
C GLU A 576 31.64 -5.02 11.25
N SER A 577 31.61 -5.02 9.92
CA SER A 577 32.72 -5.51 9.12
C SER A 577 33.99 -4.72 9.43
N ALA A 578 33.84 -3.41 9.67
CA ALA A 578 34.96 -2.57 10.10
C ALA A 578 35.45 -2.90 11.52
N ASP A 579 34.52 -3.02 12.48
CA ASP A 579 34.83 -3.35 13.88
C ASP A 579 35.42 -4.77 14.01
N ASN A 580 35.03 -5.70 13.17
CA ASN A 580 35.49 -7.09 13.16
C ASN A 580 36.76 -7.33 12.34
N ARG A 581 37.34 -6.31 11.71
CA ARG A 581 38.54 -6.46 10.88
C ARG A 581 39.67 -7.19 11.63
N GLN A 582 39.96 -6.82 12.87
CA GLN A 582 40.98 -7.48 13.68
C GLN A 582 40.68 -8.98 13.89
N ARG A 583 39.42 -9.34 14.04
CA ARG A 583 38.99 -10.76 14.18
C ARG A 583 39.23 -11.56 12.91
N TYR A 584 38.99 -10.95 11.73
CA TYR A 584 39.33 -11.57 10.45
C TYR A 584 40.84 -11.71 10.24
N ASP A 585 41.63 -10.73 10.72
CA ASP A 585 43.08 -10.81 10.68
C ASP A 585 43.62 -11.92 11.63
N LEU A 586 42.97 -12.15 12.76
CA LEU A 586 43.29 -13.30 13.64
C LEU A 586 42.99 -14.63 12.96
N LEU A 587 41.86 -14.76 12.22
CA LEU A 587 41.54 -15.96 11.43
C LEU A 587 42.65 -16.27 10.40
N ARG A 588 43.20 -15.25 9.74
CA ARG A 588 44.32 -15.40 8.80
C ARG A 588 45.57 -15.89 9.50
N LYS A 589 45.88 -15.30 10.68
CA LYS A 589 47.06 -15.69 11.49
C LYS A 589 47.02 -17.13 11.97
N ILE A 590 45.82 -17.70 12.17
CA ILE A 590 45.67 -19.13 12.54
C ILE A 590 45.49 -20.05 11.31
N GLY A 591 45.74 -19.54 10.09
CA GLY A 591 45.82 -20.37 8.88
C GLY A 591 44.50 -20.59 8.16
N VAL A 592 43.44 -19.81 8.38
CA VAL A 592 42.17 -19.94 7.63
C VAL A 592 42.31 -19.35 6.22
N ASP A 593 41.94 -20.11 5.21
CA ASP A 593 42.01 -19.68 3.82
C ASP A 593 41.14 -18.46 3.51
N GLU A 594 41.61 -17.59 2.60
CA GLU A 594 40.85 -16.42 2.12
C GLU A 594 39.51 -16.79 1.47
N LYS A 595 39.40 -17.99 0.88
CA LYS A 595 38.13 -18.50 0.33
C LYS A 595 37.10 -18.75 1.43
N ASP A 596 37.53 -19.29 2.57
CA ASP A 596 36.64 -19.58 3.70
C ASP A 596 36.28 -18.32 4.47
N ILE A 597 37.19 -17.35 4.57
CA ILE A 597 36.92 -16.02 5.14
C ILE A 597 35.84 -15.31 4.27
N ARG A 598 35.95 -15.35 2.96
CA ARG A 598 34.94 -14.76 2.05
C ARG A 598 33.60 -15.45 2.15
N LYS A 599 33.57 -16.79 2.23
CA LYS A 599 32.34 -17.56 2.47
C LYS A 599 31.71 -17.24 3.82
N ALA A 600 32.53 -17.08 4.88
CA ALA A 600 32.06 -16.69 6.20
C ALA A 600 31.38 -15.31 6.18
N LEU A 601 32.04 -14.33 5.54
CA LEU A 601 31.46 -12.97 5.38
C LEU A 601 30.15 -13.01 4.59
N PHE A 602 30.11 -13.75 3.46
CA PHE A 602 28.88 -13.88 2.65
C PHE A 602 27.73 -14.50 3.47
N LYS A 603 28.01 -15.58 4.21
CA LYS A 603 27.02 -16.23 5.10
C LYS A 603 26.56 -15.28 6.20
N GLN A 604 27.47 -14.54 6.83
CA GLN A 604 27.13 -13.59 7.89
C GLN A 604 26.16 -12.53 7.39
N ILE A 605 26.50 -11.86 6.28
CA ILE A 605 25.65 -10.83 5.67
C ILE A 605 24.32 -11.44 5.20
N GLY A 606 24.37 -12.64 4.57
CA GLY A 606 23.19 -13.34 4.10
C GLY A 606 22.19 -13.67 5.20
N ILE A 607 22.67 -14.23 6.31
CA ILE A 607 21.81 -14.51 7.48
C ILE A 607 21.20 -13.22 8.03
N TYR A 608 21.98 -12.14 8.08
CA TYR A 608 21.53 -10.88 8.64
C TYR A 608 20.45 -10.19 7.79
N PHE A 609 20.55 -10.28 6.45
CA PHE A 609 19.53 -9.80 5.53
C PHE A 609 18.30 -10.73 5.51
N ALA A 610 18.50 -12.05 5.53
CA ALA A 610 17.42 -13.02 5.51
C ALA A 610 16.56 -13.00 6.79
N PHE A 611 17.15 -12.71 7.94
CA PHE A 611 16.49 -12.82 9.24
C PHE A 611 15.22 -11.94 9.38
N PRO A 612 15.25 -10.61 9.14
CA PRO A 612 14.04 -9.80 9.12
C PRO A 612 13.13 -10.12 7.94
N LEU A 613 13.67 -10.53 6.79
CA LEU A 613 12.91 -10.82 5.59
C LEU A 613 12.03 -12.05 5.76
N ILE A 614 12.51 -13.12 6.38
CA ILE A 614 11.73 -14.36 6.62
C ILE A 614 10.47 -14.04 7.43
N LEU A 615 10.61 -13.31 8.53
CA LEU A 615 9.46 -12.95 9.36
C LEU A 615 8.54 -11.95 8.64
N ALA A 616 9.09 -11.01 7.86
CA ALA A 616 8.32 -10.09 7.05
C ALA A 616 7.47 -10.82 5.98
N VAL A 617 8.02 -11.86 5.35
CA VAL A 617 7.27 -12.70 4.40
C VAL A 617 6.13 -13.45 5.11
N ILE A 618 6.38 -14.02 6.30
CA ILE A 618 5.34 -14.68 7.11
C ILE A 618 4.21 -13.69 7.44
N HIS A 619 4.54 -12.48 7.91
CA HIS A 619 3.54 -11.43 8.15
C HIS A 619 2.80 -11.05 6.87
N SER A 620 3.52 -10.99 5.73
CA SER A 620 2.93 -10.58 4.45
C SER A 620 1.93 -11.58 3.91
N ILE A 621 2.09 -12.89 4.18
CA ILE A 621 1.09 -13.89 3.82
C ILE A 621 -0.26 -13.56 4.49
N VAL A 622 -0.22 -13.21 5.78
CA VAL A 622 -1.43 -12.83 6.53
C VAL A 622 -1.96 -11.47 6.07
N GLY A 623 -1.07 -10.47 5.89
CA GLY A 623 -1.45 -9.14 5.42
C GLY A 623 -2.08 -9.16 4.02
N ILE A 624 -1.53 -9.96 3.11
CA ILE A 624 -2.09 -10.18 1.78
C ILE A 624 -3.46 -10.87 1.88
N ARG A 625 -3.61 -11.86 2.76
CA ARG A 625 -4.90 -12.52 2.99
C ARG A 625 -5.95 -11.54 3.53
N PHE A 626 -5.58 -10.67 4.45
CA PHE A 626 -6.46 -9.60 4.95
C PHE A 626 -6.92 -8.66 3.84
N ILE A 627 -5.97 -8.16 3.02
CA ILE A 627 -6.30 -7.31 1.87
C ILE A 627 -7.20 -8.06 0.87
N HIS A 628 -6.95 -9.35 0.65
CA HIS A 628 -7.80 -10.17 -0.20
C HIS A 628 -9.25 -10.22 0.31
N ILE A 629 -9.45 -10.47 1.61
CA ILE A 629 -10.77 -10.49 2.21
C ILE A 629 -11.49 -9.15 1.99
N LEU A 630 -10.78 -8.02 2.21
CA LEU A 630 -11.35 -6.70 1.96
C LEU A 630 -11.69 -6.45 0.48
N LEU A 631 -10.84 -6.88 -0.44
CA LEU A 631 -11.10 -6.74 -1.88
C LEU A 631 -12.23 -7.68 -2.35
N GLU A 632 -12.30 -8.88 -1.77
CA GLU A 632 -13.33 -9.86 -2.10
C GLU A 632 -14.73 -9.39 -1.69
N THR A 633 -14.87 -8.61 -0.61
CA THR A 633 -16.16 -7.99 -0.26
C THR A 633 -16.65 -6.99 -1.31
N MET A 634 -15.74 -6.43 -2.10
CA MET A 634 -16.03 -5.51 -3.21
C MET A 634 -16.09 -6.21 -4.58
N GLY A 635 -16.19 -7.55 -4.62
CA GLY A 635 -16.22 -8.33 -5.86
C GLY A 635 -14.89 -8.39 -6.60
N MET A 636 -13.77 -8.10 -5.92
CA MET A 636 -12.46 -8.03 -6.54
C MET A 636 -11.65 -9.31 -6.30
N SER A 637 -11.27 -10.01 -7.37
CA SER A 637 -10.52 -11.26 -7.31
C SER A 637 -9.34 -11.28 -8.26
N SER A 638 -8.12 -11.11 -7.83
CA SER A 638 -6.89 -11.78 -8.36
C SER A 638 -5.62 -11.26 -7.72
N MET A 639 -4.84 -12.11 -7.05
CA MET A 639 -3.65 -11.69 -6.29
C MET A 639 -2.33 -12.30 -6.77
N LEU A 640 -2.34 -13.47 -7.42
CA LEU A 640 -1.11 -14.22 -7.73
C LEU A 640 -0.09 -13.44 -8.57
N ALA A 641 -0.54 -12.75 -9.63
CA ALA A 641 0.34 -11.96 -10.49
C ALA A 641 0.96 -10.75 -9.75
N SER A 642 0.18 -10.13 -8.86
CA SER A 642 0.62 -8.97 -8.07
C SER A 642 1.70 -9.33 -7.05
N VAL A 643 1.60 -10.51 -6.43
CA VAL A 643 2.61 -11.04 -5.52
C VAL A 643 3.91 -11.31 -6.25
N GLY A 644 3.85 -11.90 -7.46
CA GLY A 644 5.04 -12.14 -8.30
C GLY A 644 5.78 -10.85 -8.65
N MET A 645 5.07 -9.81 -9.05
CA MET A 645 5.67 -8.51 -9.39
C MET A 645 6.32 -7.84 -8.17
N THR A 646 5.68 -7.95 -7.00
CA THR A 646 6.24 -7.48 -5.71
C THR A 646 7.53 -8.21 -5.35
N ALA A 647 7.58 -9.54 -5.56
CA ALA A 647 8.77 -10.35 -5.31
C ALA A 647 9.94 -9.92 -6.22
N VAL A 648 9.69 -9.64 -7.49
CA VAL A 648 10.71 -9.14 -8.42
C VAL A 648 11.29 -7.80 -7.94
N LEU A 649 10.43 -6.84 -7.56
CA LEU A 649 10.87 -5.55 -7.04
C LEU A 649 11.75 -5.71 -5.78
N LEU A 650 11.33 -6.59 -4.87
CA LEU A 650 12.07 -6.88 -3.64
C LEU A 650 13.44 -7.50 -3.95
N ILE A 651 13.51 -8.48 -4.84
CA ILE A 651 14.78 -9.12 -5.24
C ILE A 651 15.74 -8.10 -5.86
N VAL A 652 15.26 -7.22 -6.74
CA VAL A 652 16.10 -6.22 -7.42
C VAL A 652 16.66 -5.22 -6.42
N VAL A 653 15.83 -4.60 -5.60
CA VAL A 653 16.26 -3.52 -4.68
C VAL A 653 16.99 -4.10 -3.47
N TYR A 654 16.35 -5.03 -2.75
CA TYR A 654 16.91 -5.59 -1.51
C TYR A 654 18.14 -6.48 -1.79
N GLY A 655 18.07 -7.29 -2.85
CA GLY A 655 19.19 -8.09 -3.34
C GLY A 655 20.34 -7.23 -3.87
N GLY A 656 20.05 -6.13 -4.56
CA GLY A 656 21.06 -5.16 -5.00
C GLY A 656 21.83 -4.55 -3.81
N TYR A 657 21.13 -4.13 -2.75
CA TYR A 657 21.76 -3.65 -1.50
C TYR A 657 22.57 -4.75 -0.81
N PHE A 658 22.09 -6.00 -0.80
CA PHE A 658 22.85 -7.13 -0.26
C PHE A 658 24.18 -7.31 -0.99
N ILE A 659 24.18 -7.32 -2.33
CA ILE A 659 25.38 -7.47 -3.14
C ILE A 659 26.35 -6.30 -2.90
N LEU A 660 25.84 -5.07 -2.91
CA LEU A 660 26.60 -3.86 -2.64
C LEU A 660 27.26 -3.91 -1.25
N THR A 661 26.50 -4.32 -0.23
CA THR A 661 26.98 -4.48 1.14
C THR A 661 28.08 -5.52 1.21
N TYR A 662 27.93 -6.67 0.57
CA TYR A 662 28.94 -7.71 0.53
C TYR A 662 30.24 -7.23 -0.15
N LEU A 663 30.13 -6.56 -1.29
CA LEU A 663 31.32 -6.04 -2.00
C LEU A 663 32.07 -4.98 -1.17
N CYS A 664 31.35 -4.06 -0.55
CA CYS A 664 31.96 -3.05 0.33
C CYS A 664 32.58 -3.68 1.60
N SER A 665 31.88 -4.58 2.27
CA SER A 665 32.40 -5.31 3.43
C SER A 665 33.65 -6.12 3.10
N ARG A 666 33.64 -6.81 1.94
CA ARG A 666 34.79 -7.55 1.44
C ARG A 666 36.00 -6.64 1.22
N SER A 667 35.81 -5.44 0.68
CA SER A 667 36.89 -4.46 0.48
C SER A 667 37.47 -3.99 1.83
N MET A 668 36.64 -3.87 2.88
CA MET A 668 37.06 -3.40 4.19
C MET A 668 37.91 -4.40 4.98
N ILE A 669 37.61 -5.71 4.83
CA ILE A 669 38.32 -6.78 5.52
C ILE A 669 39.60 -7.27 4.81
N ARG A 670 39.91 -6.76 3.60
CA ARG A 670 41.16 -7.12 2.89
C ARG A 670 42.39 -6.78 3.76
N PRO A 671 43.43 -7.63 3.72
CA PRO A 671 44.70 -7.29 4.33
C PRO A 671 45.22 -5.97 3.73
N ARG A 672 45.89 -5.14 4.55
CA ARG A 672 46.68 -4.05 3.99
C ARG A 672 47.94 -4.71 3.39
N GLU A 673 48.13 -4.57 2.10
CA GLU A 673 49.43 -4.73 1.50
C GLU A 673 50.34 -3.66 2.16
N ASN A 674 51.32 -4.10 2.94
CA ASN A 674 52.34 -3.24 3.52
C ASN A 674 53.21 -2.70 2.40
#